data_ac1a979e55d714c40f7eb2aa17096dbb
#
_entry.id   ac1a979e55d714c40f7eb2aa17096dbb
#
_cell.length_a   1.000
_cell.length_b   1.000
_cell.length_c   1.000
_cell.angle_alpha   90.00
_cell.angle_beta   90.00
_cell.angle_gamma   90.00
#
_symmetry.space_group_name_H-M   'P 1'
#
loop_
_entity.id
_entity.type
_entity.pdbx_description
1 polymer ?
#
loop_
_entity_poly.entity_id
_entity_poly.type
_entity_poly.pdbx_seq_one_letter_code
_entity_poly.pdbx_strand_id
1 'polypeptide(L)'
;MAKPPAAENQVMRVGVLTSGGDAPGMNAAVRAVVRTALDRGAEAYAIYEGLQGLIEGGTSIRQMQWDSVSSIIQKGGTIIGTARSAEFLTRSGRKRATANLLNAGIDRLVVVGGDGSLTGAQLLYTEWPELLRELLADGSVPAGIAASFPELFIAGLPGSIDNDIPGTDISIGADSALHRITNAVDAITSTAASHQRSFVVEVMGRSCGYLALMSALATGADWVLIPESPPNFDAWQQKMSSVLRDGRTIGRRDSMVIVAEGARDRHGNPISSSEVKAALEEHLQEEVRLTILGHVQRGGAPSAFDRNLSTILGSAAVTHLLHAQPGTLPQLVGIRGNRAVITPLHECIGTAQAIAAAMNSADYARAMELRGSSFRDAFRTVRTLVRALPHAPQPGRRQLRIAIVTSGGAAAGMNTAVRAAVRVGIDQGHTLLGIADGVQGMIENRVSELTWMSVNGWAHMGGAELGTNRKLLAAADYAAIARTFAAQNVQALLLVGGYSAYRAAHGLLQQRATHPEFRIPLVCLPATIDNDLPGSDLSIGTDTALNNIVDAVDKIKQSAVASRRVMVVEVMGRYCGYLALMSAMATGAERVYLHEQGVNLAELQADVQALASGFKQDKKLGLLIRNEYCNAVYDTRFMWRLFAEEGRGVFEARYAILGHLQQGGDPSPFDRIQATRLATKCLDYIYEQGQQAEPAGAFIGLRAGQVQFTPLEQFPSMMDAVTARPREQWWLALLPVMQSMAQAGPRSAQNASL
;
A
#
# COMPACT_ATOMS: atom_id res chain seq x y z
N MET A 1 50.69 18.72 22.86
CA MET A 1 50.01 17.65 22.16
C MET A 1 49.48 18.19 20.84
N ALA A 2 50.06 17.79 19.75
CA ALA A 2 49.65 18.23 18.41
C ALA A 2 48.27 17.64 18.09
N LYS A 3 47.34 18.48 17.58
CA LYS A 3 46.06 18.06 17.02
C LYS A 3 46.33 17.02 15.92
N PRO A 4 45.66 15.87 15.91
CA PRO A 4 45.81 14.94 14.77
C PRO A 4 45.39 15.64 13.48
N PRO A 5 46.04 15.35 12.33
CA PRO A 5 45.67 15.93 11.06
C PRO A 5 44.20 15.60 10.77
N ALA A 6 43.46 16.63 10.30
CA ALA A 6 42.10 16.45 9.83
C ALA A 6 42.09 15.30 8.79
N ALA A 7 41.31 14.28 9.02
CA ALA A 7 41.09 13.22 8.06
C ALA A 7 40.68 13.83 6.73
N GLU A 8 41.47 13.59 5.68
CA GLU A 8 41.08 13.87 4.30
C GLU A 8 39.65 13.31 4.13
N ASN A 9 38.76 14.07 3.50
CA ASN A 9 37.35 13.71 3.24
C ASN A 9 37.26 12.36 2.51
N GLN A 10 37.30 11.26 3.27
CA GLN A 10 37.12 9.95 2.68
C GLN A 10 35.66 9.85 2.20
N VAL A 11 35.47 9.63 0.91
CA VAL A 11 34.11 9.46 0.32
C VAL A 11 33.44 8.27 0.99
N MET A 12 32.26 8.50 1.58
CA MET A 12 31.48 7.43 2.23
C MET A 12 31.01 6.39 1.22
N ARG A 13 31.05 5.11 1.59
CA ARG A 13 30.65 3.99 0.74
C ARG A 13 29.46 3.25 1.35
N VAL A 14 28.38 3.14 0.56
CA VAL A 14 27.17 2.45 0.96
C VAL A 14 27.04 1.16 0.17
N GLY A 15 27.02 0.03 0.86
CA GLY A 15 26.71 -1.29 0.30
C GLY A 15 25.22 -1.58 0.35
N VAL A 16 24.67 -2.23 -0.68
CA VAL A 16 23.30 -2.75 -0.67
C VAL A 16 23.28 -4.20 -1.09
N LEU A 17 22.54 -5.02 -0.35
CA LEU A 17 22.29 -6.42 -0.69
C LEU A 17 20.80 -6.78 -0.52
N THR A 18 20.36 -7.75 -1.30
CA THR A 18 19.06 -8.42 -1.14
C THR A 18 19.29 -9.84 -0.68
N SER A 19 18.57 -10.32 0.33
CA SER A 19 18.81 -11.62 0.95
C SER A 19 17.49 -12.30 1.36
N GLY A 20 17.48 -13.62 1.30
CA GLY A 20 16.30 -14.42 1.60
C GLY A 20 15.41 -14.67 0.38
N GLY A 21 14.10 -14.79 0.57
CA GLY A 21 13.14 -14.88 -0.56
C GLY A 21 13.01 -13.54 -1.26
N ASP A 22 12.97 -13.55 -2.59
CA ASP A 22 12.71 -12.35 -3.36
C ASP A 22 11.27 -11.85 -3.14
N ALA A 23 11.10 -10.54 -3.30
CA ALA A 23 9.82 -9.88 -3.17
C ALA A 23 9.70 -8.75 -4.21
N PRO A 24 8.53 -8.57 -4.85
CA PRO A 24 8.31 -7.47 -5.79
C PRO A 24 8.51 -6.11 -5.08
N GLY A 25 9.39 -5.27 -5.63
CA GLY A 25 9.80 -4.00 -5.02
C GLY A 25 11.26 -3.97 -4.57
N MET A 26 11.94 -5.11 -4.41
CA MET A 26 13.37 -5.13 -4.05
C MET A 26 14.24 -4.35 -5.05
N ASN A 27 13.96 -4.45 -6.35
CA ASN A 27 14.66 -3.65 -7.36
C ASN A 27 14.43 -2.14 -7.19
N ALA A 28 13.22 -1.72 -6.82
CA ALA A 28 12.93 -0.33 -6.54
C ALA A 28 13.70 0.17 -5.30
N ALA A 29 13.85 -0.68 -4.27
CA ALA A 29 14.66 -0.40 -3.08
C ALA A 29 16.15 -0.25 -3.43
N VAL A 30 16.72 -1.21 -4.18
CA VAL A 30 18.11 -1.14 -4.67
C VAL A 30 18.34 0.13 -5.48
N ARG A 31 17.41 0.47 -6.40
CA ARG A 31 17.48 1.72 -7.18
C ARG A 31 17.48 2.95 -6.27
N ALA A 32 16.62 2.99 -5.28
CA ALA A 32 16.54 4.12 -4.36
C ALA A 32 17.81 4.27 -3.52
N VAL A 33 18.35 3.17 -3.00
CA VAL A 33 19.61 3.17 -2.25
C VAL A 33 20.76 3.71 -3.10
N VAL A 34 20.96 3.15 -4.29
CA VAL A 34 22.05 3.57 -5.19
C VAL A 34 21.92 5.04 -5.57
N ARG A 35 20.74 5.46 -6.04
CA ARG A 35 20.55 6.84 -6.48
C ARG A 35 20.63 7.86 -5.36
N THR A 36 20.09 7.56 -4.18
CA THR A 36 20.21 8.45 -3.03
C THR A 36 21.66 8.57 -2.56
N ALA A 37 22.43 7.47 -2.53
CA ALA A 37 23.84 7.52 -2.18
C ALA A 37 24.63 8.42 -3.14
N LEU A 38 24.45 8.23 -4.44
CA LEU A 38 25.11 9.04 -5.46
C LEU A 38 24.68 10.52 -5.44
N ASP A 39 23.39 10.80 -5.27
CA ASP A 39 22.85 12.16 -5.14
C ASP A 39 23.42 12.92 -3.92
N ARG A 40 23.75 12.18 -2.86
CA ARG A 40 24.36 12.71 -1.63
C ARG A 40 25.90 12.73 -1.66
N GLY A 41 26.52 12.38 -2.78
CA GLY A 41 27.98 12.40 -2.95
C GLY A 41 28.70 11.19 -2.34
N ALA A 42 28.00 10.13 -1.98
CA ALA A 42 28.58 8.86 -1.56
C ALA A 42 28.77 7.90 -2.74
N GLU A 43 29.67 6.94 -2.62
CA GLU A 43 29.78 5.83 -3.55
C GLU A 43 28.79 4.72 -3.17
N ALA A 44 28.17 4.07 -4.18
CA ALA A 44 27.23 2.98 -4.00
C ALA A 44 27.83 1.67 -4.50
N TYR A 45 27.64 0.61 -3.74
CA TYR A 45 28.09 -0.74 -4.08
C TYR A 45 26.94 -1.74 -3.97
N ALA A 46 26.75 -2.60 -4.97
CA ALA A 46 25.87 -3.74 -4.88
C ALA A 46 26.65 -4.99 -4.50
N ILE A 47 26.10 -5.73 -3.56
CA ILE A 47 26.61 -7.05 -3.15
C ILE A 47 25.68 -8.09 -3.77
N TYR A 48 26.16 -8.75 -4.83
CA TYR A 48 25.40 -9.74 -5.58
C TYR A 48 25.24 -11.04 -4.75
N GLU A 49 24.14 -11.75 -4.96
CA GLU A 49 23.78 -13.00 -4.26
C GLU A 49 23.72 -12.86 -2.73
N GLY A 50 23.43 -11.64 -2.24
CA GLY A 50 23.16 -11.35 -0.84
C GLY A 50 24.31 -11.69 0.11
N LEU A 51 24.00 -12.37 1.23
CA LEU A 51 24.99 -12.74 2.24
C LEU A 51 26.03 -13.74 1.72
N GLN A 52 25.67 -14.55 0.73
CA GLN A 52 26.64 -15.47 0.09
C GLN A 52 27.70 -14.70 -0.68
N GLY A 53 27.30 -13.74 -1.52
CA GLY A 53 28.26 -12.92 -2.26
C GLY A 53 29.08 -12.01 -1.36
N LEU A 54 28.57 -11.64 -0.18
CA LEU A 54 29.36 -10.92 0.83
C LEU A 54 30.52 -11.79 1.36
N ILE A 55 30.31 -13.10 1.53
CA ILE A 55 31.37 -14.06 1.92
C ILE A 55 32.37 -14.27 0.79
N GLU A 56 31.89 -14.35 -0.45
CA GLU A 56 32.73 -14.58 -1.64
C GLU A 56 33.63 -13.37 -1.94
N GLY A 57 33.07 -12.16 -1.79
CA GLY A 57 33.81 -10.92 -2.06
C GLY A 57 34.19 -10.72 -3.52
N GLY A 58 35.26 -9.99 -3.79
CA GLY A 58 35.79 -9.78 -5.14
C GLY A 58 34.74 -9.28 -6.14
N THR A 59 34.50 -10.04 -7.20
CA THR A 59 33.54 -9.68 -8.26
C THR A 59 32.08 -9.68 -7.83
N SER A 60 31.75 -10.21 -6.65
CA SER A 60 30.40 -10.15 -6.07
C SER A 60 30.11 -8.78 -5.42
N ILE A 61 31.11 -7.95 -5.16
CA ILE A 61 30.95 -6.57 -4.65
C ILE A 61 31.31 -5.61 -5.78
N ARG A 62 30.30 -4.89 -6.31
CA ARG A 62 30.49 -4.03 -7.51
C ARG A 62 30.03 -2.63 -7.24
N GLN A 63 30.86 -1.66 -7.63
CA GLN A 63 30.48 -0.27 -7.64
C GLN A 63 29.37 -0.02 -8.64
N MET A 64 28.37 0.74 -8.23
CA MET A 64 27.20 1.08 -9.02
C MET A 64 27.26 2.52 -9.48
N GLN A 65 26.88 2.75 -10.73
CA GLN A 65 26.69 4.06 -11.30
C GLN A 65 25.19 4.38 -11.41
N TRP A 66 24.86 5.61 -11.74
CA TRP A 66 23.47 6.07 -11.90
C TRP A 66 22.67 5.18 -12.86
N ASP A 67 23.29 4.80 -13.95
CA ASP A 67 22.65 4.00 -15.00
C ASP A 67 22.62 2.50 -14.69
N SER A 68 23.41 2.02 -13.76
CA SER A 68 23.39 0.61 -13.32
C SER A 68 22.01 0.16 -12.80
N VAL A 69 21.21 1.12 -12.31
CA VAL A 69 19.87 0.88 -11.77
C VAL A 69 18.77 1.51 -12.62
N SER A 70 19.08 1.81 -13.89
CA SER A 70 18.08 2.30 -14.83
C SER A 70 17.14 1.19 -15.28
N SER A 71 15.85 1.52 -15.48
CA SER A 71 14.82 0.59 -15.98
C SER A 71 14.63 -0.69 -15.15
N ILE A 72 14.87 -0.64 -13.83
CA ILE A 72 14.65 -1.78 -12.93
C ILE A 72 13.44 -1.62 -12.00
N ILE A 73 12.90 -0.42 -11.83
CA ILE A 73 11.82 -0.14 -10.89
C ILE A 73 10.55 -0.97 -11.13
N GLN A 74 10.27 -1.33 -12.38
CA GLN A 74 9.13 -2.13 -12.79
C GLN A 74 9.41 -3.63 -12.81
N LYS A 75 10.66 -4.06 -12.57
CA LYS A 75 11.03 -5.48 -12.63
C LYS A 75 10.78 -6.15 -11.28
N GLY A 76 10.15 -7.33 -11.32
CA GLY A 76 10.08 -8.22 -10.16
C GLY A 76 11.41 -8.89 -9.86
N GLY A 77 11.46 -9.62 -8.75
CA GLY A 77 12.67 -10.23 -8.26
C GLY A 77 13.73 -9.21 -7.83
N THR A 78 14.99 -9.57 -7.94
CA THR A 78 16.14 -8.70 -7.64
C THR A 78 17.25 -8.87 -8.66
N ILE A 79 17.70 -7.76 -9.27
CA ILE A 79 18.76 -7.78 -10.30
C ILE A 79 20.14 -8.10 -9.74
N ILE A 80 20.34 -7.91 -8.44
CA ILE A 80 21.58 -8.23 -7.74
C ILE A 80 21.58 -9.64 -7.15
N GLY A 81 20.53 -10.43 -7.42
CA GLY A 81 20.40 -11.79 -6.96
C GLY A 81 20.17 -11.91 -5.46
N THR A 82 19.81 -13.10 -5.04
CA THR A 82 19.66 -13.49 -3.64
C THR A 82 19.98 -14.97 -3.48
N ALA A 83 20.68 -15.32 -2.42
CA ALA A 83 20.99 -16.71 -2.10
C ALA A 83 20.82 -16.99 -0.60
N ARG A 84 20.46 -18.22 -0.28
CA ARG A 84 20.54 -18.73 1.09
C ARG A 84 21.97 -19.14 1.37
N SER A 85 22.59 -18.60 2.41
CA SER A 85 23.96 -18.93 2.80
C SER A 85 24.00 -19.69 4.13
N ALA A 86 24.21 -20.99 4.08
CA ALA A 86 24.49 -21.77 5.28
C ALA A 86 25.83 -21.37 5.91
N GLU A 87 26.79 -20.96 5.08
CA GLU A 87 28.11 -20.54 5.52
C GLU A 87 28.08 -19.26 6.36
N PHE A 88 27.16 -18.32 6.07
CA PHE A 88 26.99 -17.09 6.87
C PHE A 88 26.55 -17.38 8.31
N LEU A 89 25.93 -18.54 8.55
CA LEU A 89 25.56 -18.97 9.90
C LEU A 89 26.79 -19.35 10.74
N THR A 90 27.93 -19.63 10.10
CA THR A 90 29.19 -19.92 10.78
C THR A 90 29.99 -18.66 11.09
N ARG A 91 30.77 -18.67 12.17
CA ARG A 91 31.65 -17.55 12.50
C ARG A 91 32.72 -17.31 11.41
N SER A 92 33.26 -18.37 10.80
CA SER A 92 34.26 -18.25 9.72
C SER A 92 33.67 -17.53 8.48
N GLY A 93 32.41 -17.82 8.12
CA GLY A 93 31.74 -17.12 7.03
C GLY A 93 31.55 -15.63 7.33
N ARG A 94 31.11 -15.28 8.52
CA ARG A 94 30.96 -13.87 8.91
C ARG A 94 32.31 -13.15 9.00
N LYS A 95 33.38 -13.84 9.45
CA LYS A 95 34.74 -13.29 9.44
C LYS A 95 35.21 -12.94 8.01
N ARG A 96 34.99 -13.83 7.03
CA ARG A 96 35.28 -13.57 5.62
C ARG A 96 34.43 -12.40 5.07
N ALA A 97 33.14 -12.36 5.39
CA ALA A 97 32.24 -11.27 5.04
C ALA A 97 32.74 -9.92 5.55
N THR A 98 33.19 -9.89 6.82
CA THR A 98 33.81 -8.68 7.43
C THR A 98 35.08 -8.26 6.69
N ALA A 99 35.98 -9.20 6.39
CA ALA A 99 37.20 -8.90 5.64
C ALA A 99 36.89 -8.31 4.25
N ASN A 100 35.88 -8.83 3.56
CA ASN A 100 35.48 -8.34 2.24
C ASN A 100 34.86 -6.93 2.29
N LEU A 101 34.06 -6.60 3.32
CA LEU A 101 33.55 -5.23 3.53
C LEU A 101 34.68 -4.25 3.78
N LEU A 102 35.63 -4.61 4.65
CA LEU A 102 36.78 -3.79 4.95
C LEU A 102 37.66 -3.53 3.73
N ASN A 103 37.95 -4.59 2.95
CA ASN A 103 38.75 -4.46 1.72
C ASN A 103 38.03 -3.62 0.64
N ALA A 104 36.71 -3.63 0.61
CA ALA A 104 35.90 -2.76 -0.25
C ALA A 104 35.73 -1.34 0.33
N GLY A 105 36.14 -1.10 1.57
CA GLY A 105 35.98 0.18 2.27
C GLY A 105 34.53 0.52 2.58
N ILE A 106 33.67 -0.50 2.79
CA ILE A 106 32.23 -0.36 3.04
C ILE A 106 31.97 -0.54 4.53
N ASP A 107 31.52 0.51 5.19
CA ASP A 107 31.12 0.53 6.60
C ASP A 107 29.63 0.85 6.80
N ARG A 108 28.90 1.10 5.72
CA ARG A 108 27.46 1.39 5.70
C ARG A 108 26.75 0.38 4.82
N LEU A 109 25.87 -0.42 5.43
CA LEU A 109 25.22 -1.54 4.76
C LEU A 109 23.70 -1.42 4.82
N VAL A 110 23.05 -1.46 3.66
CA VAL A 110 21.60 -1.62 3.53
C VAL A 110 21.29 -3.08 3.23
N VAL A 111 20.50 -3.72 4.09
CA VAL A 111 20.07 -5.11 3.94
C VAL A 111 18.58 -5.15 3.65
N VAL A 112 18.20 -5.59 2.44
CA VAL A 112 16.81 -5.74 2.03
C VAL A 112 16.43 -7.22 2.14
N GLY A 113 15.56 -7.57 3.08
CA GLY A 113 15.19 -8.98 3.24
C GLY A 113 14.24 -9.26 4.38
N GLY A 114 13.93 -10.55 4.56
CA GLY A 114 13.06 -11.05 5.62
C GLY A 114 13.77 -11.22 6.97
N ASP A 115 13.05 -11.78 7.94
CA ASP A 115 13.50 -11.96 9.32
C ASP A 115 14.90 -12.60 9.45
N GLY A 116 15.15 -13.69 8.75
CA GLY A 116 16.46 -14.36 8.80
C GLY A 116 17.62 -13.52 8.29
N SER A 117 17.41 -12.70 7.27
CA SER A 117 18.43 -11.80 6.72
C SER A 117 18.73 -10.65 7.66
N LEU A 118 17.68 -10.08 8.27
CA LEU A 118 17.80 -9.01 9.25
C LEU A 118 18.45 -9.49 10.55
N THR A 119 18.13 -10.71 11.00
CA THR A 119 18.79 -11.36 12.13
C THR A 119 20.28 -11.59 11.84
N GLY A 120 20.62 -12.04 10.62
CA GLY A 120 22.02 -12.20 10.19
C GLY A 120 22.79 -10.86 10.18
N ALA A 121 22.14 -9.78 9.74
CA ALA A 121 22.73 -8.44 9.76
C ALA A 121 22.99 -7.95 11.20
N GLN A 122 22.03 -8.16 12.10
CA GLN A 122 22.19 -7.83 13.53
C GLN A 122 23.35 -8.63 14.16
N LEU A 123 23.48 -9.91 13.82
CA LEU A 123 24.58 -10.76 14.33
C LEU A 123 25.93 -10.26 13.82
N LEU A 124 26.05 -9.91 12.53
CA LEU A 124 27.28 -9.35 11.96
C LEU A 124 27.71 -8.07 12.70
N TYR A 125 26.76 -7.17 12.98
CA TYR A 125 27.02 -5.96 13.77
C TYR A 125 27.52 -6.31 15.18
N THR A 126 26.86 -7.22 15.86
CA THR A 126 27.21 -7.61 17.24
C THR A 126 28.62 -8.21 17.32
N GLU A 127 29.00 -9.02 16.34
CA GLU A 127 30.32 -9.66 16.28
C GLU A 127 31.41 -8.77 15.68
N TRP A 128 31.08 -7.63 15.05
CA TRP A 128 32.01 -6.78 14.31
C TRP A 128 33.30 -6.44 15.08
N PRO A 129 33.26 -5.98 16.35
CA PRO A 129 34.48 -5.63 17.09
C PRO A 129 35.41 -6.83 17.36
N GLU A 130 34.82 -8.02 17.53
CA GLU A 130 35.60 -9.23 17.75
C GLU A 130 36.20 -9.76 16.45
N LEU A 131 35.42 -9.72 15.36
CA LEU A 131 35.86 -10.13 14.03
C LEU A 131 37.01 -9.24 13.55
N LEU A 132 36.97 -7.92 13.83
CA LEU A 132 38.09 -7.00 13.57
C LEU A 132 39.35 -7.42 14.31
N ARG A 133 39.26 -7.76 15.60
CA ARG A 133 40.41 -8.19 16.41
C ARG A 133 41.02 -9.49 15.85
N GLU A 134 40.17 -10.45 15.43
CA GLU A 134 40.63 -11.69 14.83
C GLU A 134 41.33 -11.46 13.47
N LEU A 135 40.78 -10.60 12.61
CA LEU A 135 41.34 -10.29 11.30
C LEU A 135 42.67 -9.52 11.39
N LEU A 136 42.84 -8.72 12.44
CA LEU A 136 44.11 -8.07 12.75
C LEU A 136 45.15 -9.06 13.28
N ALA A 137 44.75 -10.00 14.16
CA ALA A 137 45.64 -10.96 14.78
C ALA A 137 46.20 -11.97 13.77
N ASP A 138 45.40 -12.38 12.77
CA ASP A 138 45.85 -13.31 11.73
C ASP A 138 46.43 -12.64 10.48
N GLY A 139 46.45 -11.29 10.46
CA GLY A 139 47.03 -10.52 9.33
C GLY A 139 46.16 -10.49 8.07
N SER A 140 44.90 -10.95 8.13
CA SER A 140 43.99 -10.97 6.98
C SER A 140 43.60 -9.59 6.50
N VAL A 141 43.66 -8.56 7.39
CA VAL A 141 43.36 -7.17 7.07
C VAL A 141 44.47 -6.27 7.63
N PRO A 142 44.99 -5.29 6.84
CA PRO A 142 45.97 -4.34 7.31
C PRO A 142 45.45 -3.46 8.47
N ALA A 143 46.30 -3.19 9.46
CA ALA A 143 45.93 -2.40 10.66
C ALA A 143 45.35 -1.02 10.32
N GLY A 144 45.85 -0.37 9.28
CA GLY A 144 45.33 0.91 8.83
C GLY A 144 43.88 0.84 8.31
N ILE A 145 43.51 -0.23 7.61
CA ILE A 145 42.16 -0.42 7.12
C ILE A 145 41.20 -0.70 8.31
N ALA A 146 41.57 -1.58 9.22
CA ALA A 146 40.73 -1.87 10.39
C ALA A 146 40.54 -0.63 11.29
N ALA A 147 41.56 0.20 11.43
CA ALA A 147 41.47 1.46 12.19
C ALA A 147 40.55 2.50 11.53
N SER A 148 40.41 2.46 10.19
CA SER A 148 39.54 3.37 9.43
C SER A 148 38.06 2.99 9.54
N PHE A 149 37.73 1.74 9.87
CA PHE A 149 36.35 1.22 9.92
C PHE A 149 36.08 0.50 11.26
N PRO A 150 36.13 1.21 12.41
CA PRO A 150 35.96 0.60 13.73
C PRO A 150 34.54 0.08 13.98
N GLU A 151 33.54 0.61 13.26
CA GLU A 151 32.13 0.30 13.42
C GLU A 151 31.47 0.00 12.07
N LEU A 152 30.43 -0.81 12.09
CA LEU A 152 29.58 -1.10 10.95
C LEU A 152 28.19 -0.50 11.19
N PHE A 153 27.69 0.32 10.27
CA PHE A 153 26.36 0.92 10.33
C PHE A 153 25.40 0.13 9.43
N ILE A 154 24.25 -0.28 9.98
CA ILE A 154 23.29 -1.12 9.25
C ILE A 154 21.90 -0.48 9.25
N ALA A 155 21.29 -0.45 8.07
CA ALA A 155 19.87 -0.18 7.88
C ALA A 155 19.20 -1.39 7.22
N GLY A 156 18.25 -2.02 7.92
CA GLY A 156 17.42 -3.09 7.40
C GLY A 156 16.19 -2.52 6.69
N LEU A 157 15.83 -3.07 5.53
CA LEU A 157 14.56 -2.82 4.85
C LEU A 157 13.71 -4.11 4.87
N PRO A 158 12.44 -4.03 5.30
CA PRO A 158 11.58 -5.21 5.42
C PRO A 158 11.15 -5.71 4.04
N GLY A 159 11.87 -6.68 3.49
CA GLY A 159 11.60 -7.32 2.19
C GLY A 159 11.00 -8.72 2.37
N SER A 160 9.67 -8.82 2.39
CA SER A 160 8.94 -10.08 2.58
C SER A 160 7.51 -9.93 2.06
N ILE A 161 7.02 -10.93 1.31
CA ILE A 161 5.60 -10.95 0.92
C ILE A 161 4.69 -11.35 2.09
N ASP A 162 5.24 -12.01 3.11
CA ASP A 162 4.48 -12.62 4.21
C ASP A 162 3.94 -11.57 5.20
N ASN A 163 4.46 -10.35 5.15
CA ASN A 163 4.18 -9.23 6.07
C ASN A 163 4.33 -9.62 7.55
N ASP A 164 5.40 -10.33 7.85
CA ASP A 164 5.69 -10.95 9.15
C ASP A 164 6.77 -10.23 9.95
N ILE A 165 7.28 -9.09 9.46
CA ILE A 165 8.36 -8.32 10.08
C ILE A 165 7.79 -7.22 10.98
N PRO A 166 8.01 -7.27 12.32
CA PRO A 166 7.61 -6.19 13.22
C PRO A 166 8.39 -4.89 12.96
N GLY A 167 7.80 -3.75 13.34
CA GLY A 167 8.42 -2.43 13.16
C GLY A 167 7.96 -1.68 11.90
N THR A 168 7.14 -2.32 11.07
CA THR A 168 6.53 -1.71 9.88
C THR A 168 5.05 -2.11 9.77
N ASP A 169 4.22 -1.25 9.17
CA ASP A 169 2.82 -1.60 8.89
C ASP A 169 2.70 -2.58 7.73
N ILE A 170 3.61 -2.46 6.74
CA ILE A 170 3.64 -3.33 5.57
C ILE A 170 5.08 -3.53 5.09
N SER A 171 5.40 -4.74 4.64
CA SER A 171 6.70 -5.10 4.07
C SER A 171 6.70 -4.99 2.55
N ILE A 172 7.87 -4.72 1.97
CA ILE A 172 8.08 -4.66 0.52
C ILE A 172 7.69 -6.00 -0.11
N GLY A 173 6.74 -5.96 -1.04
CA GLY A 173 6.25 -7.11 -1.80
C GLY A 173 4.91 -7.68 -1.31
N ALA A 174 4.45 -7.33 -0.11
CA ALA A 174 3.19 -7.85 0.43
C ALA A 174 1.97 -7.35 -0.35
N ASP A 175 1.96 -6.08 -0.75
CA ASP A 175 0.87 -5.51 -1.55
C ASP A 175 0.82 -6.15 -2.95
N SER A 176 1.95 -6.30 -3.62
CA SER A 176 2.03 -7.00 -4.92
C SER A 176 1.56 -8.44 -4.83
N ALA A 177 1.88 -9.16 -3.74
CA ALA A 177 1.39 -10.51 -3.52
C ALA A 177 -0.14 -10.53 -3.37
N LEU A 178 -0.72 -9.60 -2.62
CA LEU A 178 -2.17 -9.45 -2.49
C LEU A 178 -2.83 -9.17 -3.86
N HIS A 179 -2.23 -8.35 -4.72
CA HIS A 179 -2.72 -8.16 -6.09
C HIS A 179 -2.77 -9.47 -6.88
N ARG A 180 -1.72 -10.33 -6.79
CA ARG A 180 -1.70 -11.63 -7.47
C ARG A 180 -2.79 -12.56 -6.95
N ILE A 181 -2.95 -12.64 -5.63
CA ILE A 181 -3.98 -13.47 -5.00
C ILE A 181 -5.37 -12.98 -5.41
N THR A 182 -5.63 -11.68 -5.27
CA THR A 182 -6.94 -11.09 -5.55
C THR A 182 -7.33 -11.28 -7.01
N ASN A 183 -6.42 -11.00 -7.96
CA ASN A 183 -6.67 -11.21 -9.39
C ASN A 183 -6.96 -12.68 -9.72
N ALA A 184 -6.24 -13.62 -9.08
CA ALA A 184 -6.47 -15.05 -9.28
C ALA A 184 -7.85 -15.47 -8.73
N VAL A 185 -8.22 -15.01 -7.52
CA VAL A 185 -9.50 -15.33 -6.89
C VAL A 185 -10.66 -14.73 -7.67
N ASP A 186 -10.55 -13.47 -8.14
CA ASP A 186 -11.59 -12.82 -8.96
C ASP A 186 -11.83 -13.59 -10.27
N ALA A 187 -10.73 -14.02 -10.93
CA ALA A 187 -10.83 -14.85 -12.13
C ALA A 187 -11.51 -16.21 -11.85
N ILE A 188 -11.17 -16.84 -10.72
CA ILE A 188 -11.79 -18.11 -10.29
C ILE A 188 -13.27 -17.90 -9.94
N THR A 189 -13.64 -16.81 -9.26
CA THR A 189 -15.01 -16.51 -8.84
C THR A 189 -15.96 -16.47 -10.04
N SER A 190 -15.55 -15.90 -11.16
CA SER A 190 -16.39 -15.83 -12.37
C SER A 190 -16.75 -17.21 -12.94
N THR A 191 -15.79 -18.15 -12.95
CA THR A 191 -16.05 -19.52 -13.38
C THR A 191 -16.74 -20.35 -12.30
N ALA A 192 -16.46 -20.11 -11.02
CA ALA A 192 -17.14 -20.76 -9.89
C ALA A 192 -18.64 -20.48 -9.90
N ALA A 193 -19.04 -19.21 -10.07
CA ALA A 193 -20.44 -18.80 -10.16
C ALA A 193 -21.16 -19.42 -11.37
N SER A 194 -20.48 -19.55 -12.51
CA SER A 194 -21.05 -20.14 -13.73
C SER A 194 -21.42 -21.62 -13.55
N HIS A 195 -20.60 -22.36 -12.82
CA HIS A 195 -20.75 -23.81 -12.61
C HIS A 195 -21.33 -24.19 -11.24
N GLN A 196 -21.64 -23.21 -10.39
CA GLN A 196 -22.11 -23.43 -9.01
C GLN A 196 -21.17 -24.33 -8.19
N ARG A 197 -19.86 -24.06 -8.25
CA ARG A 197 -18.82 -24.88 -7.64
C ARG A 197 -18.18 -24.19 -6.45
N SER A 198 -17.61 -25.01 -5.56
CA SER A 198 -16.74 -24.57 -4.48
C SER A 198 -15.27 -24.65 -4.89
N PHE A 199 -14.51 -23.65 -4.48
CA PHE A 199 -13.05 -23.58 -4.68
C PHE A 199 -12.32 -23.44 -3.36
N VAL A 200 -11.20 -24.17 -3.25
CA VAL A 200 -10.21 -23.99 -2.19
C VAL A 200 -8.98 -23.35 -2.81
N VAL A 201 -8.55 -22.22 -2.29
CA VAL A 201 -7.37 -21.49 -2.77
C VAL A 201 -6.34 -21.44 -1.67
N GLU A 202 -5.17 -22.06 -1.91
CA GLU A 202 -4.03 -22.01 -0.99
C GLU A 202 -3.15 -20.81 -1.32
N VAL A 203 -2.76 -20.06 -0.26
CA VAL A 203 -1.89 -18.89 -0.35
C VAL A 203 -0.70 -19.05 0.57
N MET A 204 0.41 -18.41 0.19
CA MET A 204 1.66 -18.37 0.96
C MET A 204 1.48 -17.55 2.26
N GLY A 205 2.53 -17.42 3.04
CA GLY A 205 2.58 -16.64 4.28
C GLY A 205 3.32 -17.35 5.41
N ARG A 206 3.79 -18.57 5.18
CA ARG A 206 4.46 -19.40 6.21
C ARG A 206 3.64 -19.49 7.49
N SER A 207 4.17 -18.97 8.61
CA SER A 207 3.50 -18.91 9.91
C SER A 207 2.68 -17.63 10.13
N CYS A 208 2.51 -16.81 9.09
CA CYS A 208 1.72 -15.58 9.13
C CYS A 208 0.49 -15.69 8.22
N GLY A 209 -0.69 -15.51 8.78
CA GLY A 209 -1.95 -15.55 8.06
C GLY A 209 -2.31 -14.25 7.34
N TYR A 210 -1.39 -13.28 7.23
CA TYR A 210 -1.68 -11.97 6.66
C TYR A 210 -2.24 -12.04 5.24
N LEU A 211 -1.56 -12.75 4.34
CA LEU A 211 -2.00 -12.87 2.94
C LEU A 211 -3.37 -13.54 2.84
N ALA A 212 -3.61 -14.63 3.58
CA ALA A 212 -4.89 -15.32 3.58
C ALA A 212 -6.02 -14.44 4.15
N LEU A 213 -5.78 -13.77 5.25
CA LEU A 213 -6.76 -12.91 5.92
C LEU A 213 -7.13 -11.69 5.06
N MET A 214 -6.13 -10.99 4.52
CA MET A 214 -6.35 -9.78 3.73
C MET A 214 -6.97 -10.11 2.36
N SER A 215 -6.58 -11.21 1.74
CA SER A 215 -7.22 -11.65 0.50
C SER A 215 -8.65 -12.11 0.73
N ALA A 216 -8.98 -12.81 1.83
CA ALA A 216 -10.34 -13.15 2.18
C ALA A 216 -11.23 -11.91 2.37
N LEU A 217 -10.68 -10.88 3.00
CA LEU A 217 -11.35 -9.59 3.18
C LEU A 217 -11.59 -8.89 1.84
N ALA A 218 -10.56 -8.86 0.98
CA ALA A 218 -10.60 -8.18 -0.31
C ALA A 218 -11.52 -8.87 -1.33
N THR A 219 -11.56 -10.20 -1.36
CA THR A 219 -12.35 -10.97 -2.33
C THR A 219 -13.74 -11.31 -1.85
N GLY A 220 -13.99 -11.18 -0.54
CA GLY A 220 -15.27 -11.55 0.06
C GLY A 220 -15.43 -13.06 0.16
N ALA A 221 -14.34 -13.81 0.37
CA ALA A 221 -14.35 -15.26 0.54
C ALA A 221 -15.34 -15.72 1.63
N ASP A 222 -15.82 -16.93 1.50
CA ASP A 222 -16.84 -17.52 2.39
C ASP A 222 -16.25 -18.21 3.62
N TRP A 223 -14.94 -18.54 3.58
CA TRP A 223 -14.20 -19.09 4.71
C TRP A 223 -12.72 -18.78 4.57
N VAL A 224 -12.02 -18.68 5.73
CA VAL A 224 -10.57 -18.51 5.76
C VAL A 224 -9.97 -19.30 6.92
N LEU A 225 -8.83 -19.95 6.66
CA LEU A 225 -8.03 -20.64 7.66
C LEU A 225 -6.65 -19.97 7.75
N ILE A 226 -6.29 -19.53 8.96
CA ILE A 226 -5.03 -18.84 9.25
C ILE A 226 -4.31 -19.47 10.45
N PRO A 227 -2.97 -19.43 10.51
CA PRO A 227 -2.21 -20.02 11.62
C PRO A 227 -2.55 -19.42 12.99
N GLU A 228 -2.77 -18.11 13.06
CA GLU A 228 -3.02 -17.37 14.31
C GLU A 228 -4.41 -17.59 14.91
N SER A 229 -5.30 -18.24 14.18
CA SER A 229 -6.66 -18.58 14.67
C SER A 229 -7.08 -19.95 14.21
N PRO A 230 -6.51 -21.01 14.75
CA PRO A 230 -6.96 -22.37 14.52
C PRO A 230 -8.46 -22.53 14.85
N PRO A 231 -9.18 -23.39 14.15
CA PRO A 231 -10.52 -23.76 14.58
C PRO A 231 -10.54 -24.28 16.03
N ASN A 232 -11.41 -23.75 16.86
CA ASN A 232 -11.46 -24.07 18.32
C ASN A 232 -12.25 -25.33 18.68
N PHE A 233 -12.62 -26.14 17.69
CA PHE A 233 -13.38 -27.39 17.83
C PHE A 233 -12.96 -28.43 16.80
N ASP A 234 -13.09 -29.72 17.16
CA ASP A 234 -12.58 -30.82 16.34
C ASP A 234 -13.37 -31.06 15.05
N ALA A 235 -14.66 -30.75 15.03
CA ALA A 235 -15.53 -30.91 13.88
C ALA A 235 -15.57 -29.63 12.99
N TRP A 236 -14.45 -28.97 12.82
CA TRP A 236 -14.38 -27.72 12.03
C TRP A 236 -14.78 -27.91 10.56
N GLN A 237 -14.50 -29.09 9.99
CA GLN A 237 -14.88 -29.45 8.63
C GLN A 237 -16.40 -29.42 8.46
N GLN A 238 -17.14 -30.00 9.39
CA GLN A 238 -18.62 -30.00 9.38
C GLN A 238 -19.16 -28.57 9.52
N LYS A 239 -18.58 -27.77 10.43
CA LYS A 239 -19.01 -26.38 10.63
C LYS A 239 -18.76 -25.52 9.39
N MET A 240 -17.57 -25.62 8.78
CA MET A 240 -17.25 -24.94 7.52
C MET A 240 -18.28 -25.33 6.44
N SER A 241 -18.46 -26.62 6.22
CA SER A 241 -19.40 -27.14 5.22
C SER A 241 -20.85 -26.70 5.47
N SER A 242 -21.28 -26.61 6.76
CA SER A 242 -22.62 -26.11 7.08
C SER A 242 -22.79 -24.63 6.67
N VAL A 243 -21.79 -23.78 6.92
CA VAL A 243 -21.84 -22.36 6.53
C VAL A 243 -21.94 -22.22 5.01
N LEU A 244 -21.18 -23.02 4.25
CA LEU A 244 -21.22 -22.97 2.79
C LEU A 244 -22.57 -23.48 2.26
N ARG A 245 -23.11 -24.54 2.85
CA ARG A 245 -24.46 -25.06 2.52
C ARG A 245 -25.55 -24.03 2.80
N ASP A 246 -25.52 -23.39 3.96
CA ASP A 246 -26.45 -22.30 4.30
C ASP A 246 -26.34 -21.15 3.26
N GLY A 247 -25.14 -20.85 2.77
CA GLY A 247 -24.92 -19.91 1.66
C GLY A 247 -25.65 -20.33 0.38
N ARG A 248 -25.60 -21.61 0.03
CA ARG A 248 -26.34 -22.16 -1.14
C ARG A 248 -27.85 -22.01 -0.99
N THR A 249 -28.41 -22.30 0.20
CA THR A 249 -29.85 -22.21 0.44
C THR A 249 -30.41 -20.79 0.28
N ILE A 250 -29.61 -19.77 0.51
CA ILE A 250 -30.00 -18.36 0.32
C ILE A 250 -29.68 -17.82 -1.07
N GLY A 251 -29.17 -18.67 -1.98
CA GLY A 251 -28.94 -18.31 -3.38
C GLY A 251 -27.51 -17.94 -3.78
N ARG A 252 -26.50 -18.19 -2.92
CA ARG A 252 -25.09 -18.07 -3.37
C ARG A 252 -24.79 -19.14 -4.42
N ARG A 253 -24.18 -18.75 -5.52
CA ARG A 253 -23.92 -19.67 -6.64
C ARG A 253 -22.54 -20.33 -6.56
N ASP A 254 -21.63 -19.75 -5.81
CA ASP A 254 -20.23 -20.19 -5.65
C ASP A 254 -19.85 -20.18 -4.17
N SER A 255 -18.74 -20.82 -3.85
CA SER A 255 -18.13 -20.75 -2.53
C SER A 255 -16.62 -20.71 -2.67
N MET A 256 -15.99 -19.80 -1.93
CA MET A 256 -14.55 -19.57 -1.94
C MET A 256 -13.97 -19.76 -0.55
N VAL A 257 -13.06 -20.73 -0.41
CA VAL A 257 -12.31 -20.99 0.84
C VAL A 257 -10.86 -20.65 0.63
N ILE A 258 -10.32 -19.74 1.44
CA ILE A 258 -8.90 -19.38 1.41
C ILE A 258 -8.18 -20.07 2.55
N VAL A 259 -7.05 -20.74 2.23
CA VAL A 259 -6.24 -21.49 3.18
C VAL A 259 -4.82 -20.95 3.17
N ALA A 260 -4.33 -20.48 4.32
CA ALA A 260 -2.91 -20.18 4.46
C ALA A 260 -2.09 -21.48 4.46
N GLU A 261 -0.95 -21.52 3.79
CA GLU A 261 -0.05 -22.70 3.77
C GLU A 261 0.38 -23.16 5.16
N GLY A 262 0.36 -22.27 6.15
CA GLY A 262 0.69 -22.54 7.55
C GLY A 262 -0.51 -22.81 8.45
N ALA A 263 -1.72 -23.00 7.90
CA ALA A 263 -2.93 -23.25 8.69
C ALA A 263 -2.79 -24.49 9.57
N ARG A 264 -3.38 -24.45 10.78
CA ARG A 264 -3.29 -25.53 11.79
C ARG A 264 -4.64 -25.74 12.47
N ASP A 265 -4.82 -26.94 13.01
CA ASP A 265 -5.91 -27.23 13.91
C ASP A 265 -5.62 -26.77 15.35
N ARG A 266 -6.56 -26.93 16.28
CA ARG A 266 -6.39 -26.57 17.69
C ARG A 266 -5.30 -27.37 18.43
N HIS A 267 -4.90 -28.51 17.88
CA HIS A 267 -3.85 -29.38 18.42
C HIS A 267 -2.46 -29.06 17.83
N GLY A 268 -2.40 -28.09 16.90
CA GLY A 268 -1.17 -27.68 16.22
C GLY A 268 -0.82 -28.52 14.99
N ASN A 269 -1.68 -29.49 14.59
CA ASN A 269 -1.44 -30.25 13.38
C ASN A 269 -1.70 -29.38 12.14
N PRO A 270 -0.91 -29.52 11.06
CA PRO A 270 -1.15 -28.79 9.81
C PRO A 270 -2.51 -29.15 9.21
N ILE A 271 -3.22 -28.14 8.72
CA ILE A 271 -4.42 -28.32 7.88
C ILE A 271 -3.99 -28.05 6.44
N SER A 272 -3.98 -29.08 5.61
CA SER A 272 -3.65 -28.95 4.19
C SER A 272 -4.89 -28.52 3.37
N SER A 273 -4.64 -27.79 2.29
CA SER A 273 -5.70 -27.42 1.34
C SER A 273 -6.37 -28.65 0.68
N SER A 274 -5.63 -29.75 0.53
CA SER A 274 -6.18 -31.04 0.06
C SER A 274 -7.14 -31.66 1.06
N GLU A 275 -6.86 -31.59 2.36
CA GLU A 275 -7.78 -32.02 3.43
C GLU A 275 -9.06 -31.17 3.43
N VAL A 276 -8.92 -29.85 3.30
CA VAL A 276 -10.08 -28.93 3.19
C VAL A 276 -10.94 -29.30 1.98
N LYS A 277 -10.32 -29.55 0.82
CA LYS A 277 -11.03 -30.00 -0.38
C LYS A 277 -11.80 -31.30 -0.13
N ALA A 278 -11.13 -32.32 0.40
CA ALA A 278 -11.74 -33.63 0.66
C ALA A 278 -12.93 -33.52 1.64
N ALA A 279 -12.78 -32.75 2.71
CA ALA A 279 -13.85 -32.50 3.67
C ALA A 279 -15.07 -31.81 3.04
N LEU A 280 -14.86 -30.86 2.15
CA LEU A 280 -15.95 -30.19 1.43
C LEU A 280 -16.66 -31.15 0.46
N GLU A 281 -15.92 -31.96 -0.31
CA GLU A 281 -16.48 -32.95 -1.22
C GLU A 281 -17.33 -33.98 -0.47
N GLU A 282 -16.84 -34.44 0.70
CA GLU A 282 -17.58 -35.38 1.54
C GLU A 282 -18.88 -34.79 2.10
N HIS A 283 -18.81 -33.57 2.65
CA HIS A 283 -19.96 -32.99 3.36
C HIS A 283 -20.96 -32.26 2.48
N LEU A 284 -20.53 -31.67 1.35
CA LEU A 284 -21.40 -30.94 0.43
C LEU A 284 -21.93 -31.83 -0.69
N GLN A 285 -21.31 -32.99 -0.95
CA GLN A 285 -21.63 -33.90 -2.07
C GLN A 285 -21.57 -33.18 -3.42
N GLU A 286 -20.60 -32.24 -3.58
CA GLU A 286 -20.34 -31.49 -4.81
C GLU A 286 -18.86 -31.55 -5.19
N GLU A 287 -18.57 -31.33 -6.46
CA GLU A 287 -17.18 -31.26 -6.94
C GLU A 287 -16.51 -29.98 -6.42
N VAL A 288 -15.37 -30.12 -5.73
CA VAL A 288 -14.57 -29.02 -5.21
C VAL A 288 -13.25 -28.91 -5.97
N ARG A 289 -12.90 -27.72 -6.38
CA ARG A 289 -11.63 -27.44 -7.08
C ARG A 289 -10.60 -26.86 -6.12
N LEU A 290 -9.36 -27.33 -6.26
CA LEU A 290 -8.21 -26.83 -5.50
C LEU A 290 -7.29 -26.03 -6.43
N THR A 291 -6.88 -24.84 -5.97
CA THR A 291 -5.88 -24.02 -6.64
C THR A 291 -4.80 -23.64 -5.62
N ILE A 292 -3.58 -24.07 -5.86
CA ILE A 292 -2.41 -23.67 -5.06
C ILE A 292 -1.67 -22.61 -5.84
N LEU A 293 -1.69 -21.35 -5.35
CA LEU A 293 -1.08 -20.22 -6.09
C LEU A 293 0.45 -20.26 -6.08
N GLY A 294 1.05 -20.72 -4.98
CA GLY A 294 2.50 -20.90 -4.90
C GLY A 294 3.30 -19.65 -5.28
N HIS A 295 4.39 -19.83 -6.03
CA HIS A 295 5.37 -18.79 -6.36
C HIS A 295 4.86 -17.67 -7.30
N VAL A 296 3.69 -17.80 -7.92
CA VAL A 296 3.05 -16.69 -8.66
C VAL A 296 2.89 -15.46 -7.75
N GLN A 297 2.69 -15.66 -6.46
CA GLN A 297 2.57 -14.59 -5.46
C GLN A 297 3.86 -13.79 -5.27
N ARG A 298 5.03 -14.39 -5.52
CA ARG A 298 6.35 -13.72 -5.42
C ARG A 298 6.77 -12.99 -6.68
N GLY A 299 6.23 -13.39 -7.82
CA GLY A 299 6.70 -12.95 -9.13
C GLY A 299 5.99 -11.72 -9.69
N GLY A 300 6.46 -11.28 -10.84
CA GLY A 300 5.86 -10.23 -11.65
C GLY A 300 6.23 -8.80 -11.22
N ALA A 301 5.74 -7.82 -11.96
CA ALA A 301 6.00 -6.41 -11.70
C ALA A 301 5.43 -5.99 -10.35
N PRO A 302 6.15 -5.18 -9.54
CA PRO A 302 5.62 -4.64 -8.30
C PRO A 302 4.46 -3.67 -8.54
N SER A 303 3.51 -3.63 -7.60
CA SER A 303 2.43 -2.65 -7.58
C SER A 303 2.98 -1.23 -7.44
N ALA A 304 2.14 -0.23 -7.72
CA ALA A 304 2.47 1.17 -7.51
C ALA A 304 2.86 1.44 -6.05
N PHE A 305 2.13 0.81 -5.12
CA PHE A 305 2.39 0.93 -3.68
C PHE A 305 3.79 0.40 -3.32
N ASP A 306 4.15 -0.82 -3.72
CA ASP A 306 5.45 -1.41 -3.40
C ASP A 306 6.62 -0.65 -4.03
N ARG A 307 6.44 -0.07 -5.23
CA ARG A 307 7.48 0.80 -5.85
C ARG A 307 7.71 2.07 -5.05
N ASN A 308 6.64 2.73 -4.62
CA ASN A 308 6.71 3.94 -3.83
C ASN A 308 7.25 3.66 -2.43
N LEU A 309 6.75 2.63 -1.76
CA LEU A 309 7.23 2.17 -0.46
C LEU A 309 8.74 1.91 -0.50
N SER A 310 9.19 1.10 -1.45
CA SER A 310 10.60 0.76 -1.62
C SER A 310 11.48 1.98 -1.88
N THR A 311 10.98 2.94 -2.68
CA THR A 311 11.70 4.18 -2.97
C THR A 311 11.83 5.05 -1.73
N ILE A 312 10.76 5.21 -0.96
CA ILE A 312 10.76 5.99 0.30
C ILE A 312 11.70 5.36 1.32
N LEU A 313 11.59 4.04 1.54
CA LEU A 313 12.40 3.34 2.53
C LEU A 313 13.89 3.31 2.14
N GLY A 314 14.21 3.06 0.86
CA GLY A 314 15.59 3.06 0.38
C GLY A 314 16.25 4.43 0.51
N SER A 315 15.53 5.50 0.19
CA SER A 315 16.02 6.87 0.37
C SER A 315 16.22 7.24 1.85
N ALA A 316 15.27 6.85 2.71
CA ALA A 316 15.36 7.08 4.16
C ALA A 316 16.51 6.31 4.79
N ALA A 317 16.75 5.06 4.38
CA ALA A 317 17.84 4.22 4.86
C ALA A 317 19.21 4.84 4.58
N VAL A 318 19.44 5.29 3.35
CA VAL A 318 20.70 5.96 2.98
C VAL A 318 20.86 7.27 3.75
N THR A 319 19.80 8.07 3.82
CA THR A 319 19.83 9.32 4.58
C THR A 319 20.21 9.07 6.04
N HIS A 320 19.62 8.04 6.67
CA HIS A 320 19.96 7.64 8.04
C HIS A 320 21.44 7.22 8.16
N LEU A 321 21.92 6.35 7.27
CA LEU A 321 23.30 5.83 7.30
C LEU A 321 24.36 6.93 7.11
N LEU A 322 24.10 7.89 6.23
CA LEU A 322 25.05 8.99 5.99
C LEU A 322 25.14 9.97 7.18
N HIS A 323 24.13 10.01 8.05
CA HIS A 323 24.14 10.82 9.29
C HIS A 323 24.42 9.99 10.55
N ALA A 324 24.68 8.67 10.41
CA ALA A 324 24.98 7.80 11.55
C ALA A 324 26.24 8.26 12.26
N GLN A 325 26.19 8.25 13.60
CA GLN A 325 27.32 8.63 14.47
C GLN A 325 27.88 7.38 15.16
N PRO A 326 29.11 7.39 15.63
CA PRO A 326 29.66 6.30 16.43
C PRO A 326 28.70 5.86 17.54
N GLY A 327 28.53 4.54 17.65
CA GLY A 327 27.56 3.93 18.59
C GLY A 327 26.12 3.85 18.06
N THR A 328 25.83 4.25 16.83
CA THR A 328 24.50 4.05 16.22
C THR A 328 24.20 2.57 16.06
N LEU A 329 23.13 2.10 16.71
CA LEU A 329 22.66 0.70 16.62
C LEU A 329 22.07 0.43 15.23
N PRO A 330 22.06 -0.84 14.76
CA PRO A 330 21.34 -1.25 13.58
C PRO A 330 19.85 -0.88 13.66
N GLN A 331 19.31 -0.35 12.56
CA GLN A 331 17.93 0.12 12.51
C GLN A 331 17.14 -0.63 11.43
N LEU A 332 15.87 -0.91 11.70
CA LEU A 332 14.88 -1.21 10.68
C LEU A 332 14.27 0.10 10.19
N VAL A 333 14.34 0.35 8.90
CA VAL A 333 13.61 1.46 8.26
C VAL A 333 12.32 0.88 7.69
N GLY A 334 11.23 1.12 8.40
CA GLY A 334 9.89 0.68 8.05
C GLY A 334 8.96 1.84 7.73
N ILE A 335 7.67 1.55 7.54
CA ILE A 335 6.63 2.55 7.35
C ILE A 335 5.57 2.43 8.45
N ARG A 336 5.11 3.57 8.98
CA ARG A 336 3.91 3.67 9.82
C ARG A 336 3.02 4.78 9.29
N GLY A 337 1.79 4.40 8.93
CA GLY A 337 0.97 5.26 8.10
C GLY A 337 1.67 5.52 6.76
N ASN A 338 1.87 6.78 6.40
CA ASN A 338 2.55 7.16 5.16
C ASN A 338 3.96 7.77 5.40
N ARG A 339 4.57 7.48 6.56
CA ARG A 339 5.88 8.04 6.95
C ARG A 339 6.88 6.93 7.22
N ALA A 340 8.09 7.11 6.70
CA ALA A 340 9.21 6.26 7.08
C ALA A 340 9.50 6.45 8.58
N VAL A 341 9.68 5.33 9.27
CA VAL A 341 10.06 5.28 10.70
C VAL A 341 11.30 4.43 10.87
N ILE A 342 12.07 4.78 11.89
CA ILE A 342 13.31 4.09 12.23
C ILE A 342 13.10 3.43 13.59
N THR A 343 13.33 2.12 13.66
CA THR A 343 13.14 1.32 14.87
C THR A 343 14.40 0.46 15.11
N PRO A 344 14.91 0.36 16.34
CA PRO A 344 16.05 -0.51 16.62
C PRO A 344 15.81 -1.95 16.13
N LEU A 345 16.74 -2.48 15.34
CA LEU A 345 16.56 -3.77 14.67
C LEU A 345 16.40 -4.92 15.66
N HIS A 346 17.12 -4.88 16.79
CA HIS A 346 17.02 -5.90 17.83
C HIS A 346 15.63 -5.96 18.50
N GLU A 347 14.92 -4.84 18.61
CA GLU A 347 13.54 -4.81 19.13
C GLU A 347 12.57 -5.51 18.16
N CYS A 348 12.75 -5.26 16.86
CA CYS A 348 11.96 -5.92 15.81
C CYS A 348 12.17 -7.44 15.82
N ILE A 349 13.44 -7.87 15.90
CA ILE A 349 13.81 -9.29 15.99
C ILE A 349 13.23 -9.91 17.29
N GLY A 350 13.34 -9.24 18.44
CA GLY A 350 12.77 -9.70 19.69
C GLY A 350 11.26 -9.89 19.63
N THR A 351 10.55 -8.96 18.96
CA THR A 351 9.10 -9.08 18.74
C THR A 351 8.76 -10.25 17.82
N ALA A 352 9.52 -10.47 16.72
CA ALA A 352 9.33 -11.62 15.84
C ALA A 352 9.52 -12.94 16.57
N GLN A 353 10.56 -13.03 17.44
CA GLN A 353 10.80 -14.19 18.28
C GLN A 353 9.67 -14.43 19.30
N ALA A 354 9.12 -13.35 19.89
CA ALA A 354 7.97 -13.44 20.79
C ALA A 354 6.71 -13.95 20.09
N ILE A 355 6.46 -13.53 18.83
CA ILE A 355 5.36 -14.08 18.02
C ILE A 355 5.58 -15.57 17.77
N ALA A 356 6.78 -15.97 17.36
CA ALA A 356 7.10 -17.37 17.10
C ALA A 356 6.94 -18.23 18.38
N ALA A 357 7.38 -17.73 19.52
CA ALA A 357 7.22 -18.41 20.83
C ALA A 357 5.73 -18.58 21.19
N ALA A 358 4.91 -17.52 21.02
CA ALA A 358 3.48 -17.57 21.27
C ALA A 358 2.78 -18.59 20.35
N MET A 359 3.14 -18.62 19.07
CA MET A 359 2.62 -19.61 18.11
C MET A 359 2.99 -21.04 18.48
N ASN A 360 4.23 -21.28 18.91
CA ASN A 360 4.72 -22.59 19.31
C ASN A 360 4.11 -23.10 20.63
N SER A 361 3.75 -22.19 21.54
CA SER A 361 3.06 -22.52 22.81
C SER A 361 1.53 -22.55 22.68
N ALA A 362 0.97 -22.41 21.47
CA ALA A 362 -0.45 -22.29 21.17
C ALA A 362 -1.15 -21.10 21.88
N ASP A 363 -0.39 -20.06 22.27
CA ASP A 363 -0.95 -18.79 22.74
C ASP A 363 -1.31 -17.88 21.56
N TYR A 364 -2.32 -18.30 20.81
CA TYR A 364 -2.79 -17.60 19.62
C TYR A 364 -3.33 -16.19 19.91
N ALA A 365 -3.87 -15.98 21.12
CA ALA A 365 -4.34 -14.66 21.55
C ALA A 365 -3.19 -13.68 21.64
N ARG A 366 -2.09 -14.09 22.25
CA ARG A 366 -0.86 -13.31 22.34
C ARG A 366 -0.20 -13.09 20.99
N ALA A 367 -0.14 -14.11 20.14
CA ALA A 367 0.37 -13.99 18.79
C ALA A 367 -0.42 -12.95 17.99
N MET A 368 -1.75 -13.01 18.04
CA MET A 368 -2.65 -12.06 17.37
C MET A 368 -2.50 -10.63 17.92
N GLU A 369 -2.26 -10.46 19.21
CA GLU A 369 -1.99 -9.16 19.83
C GLU A 369 -0.68 -8.56 19.30
N LEU A 370 0.39 -9.36 19.24
CA LEU A 370 1.71 -8.95 18.76
C LEU A 370 1.73 -8.64 17.24
N ARG A 371 0.84 -9.27 16.42
CA ARG A 371 0.61 -8.89 15.02
C ARG A 371 -0.01 -7.50 14.85
N GLY A 372 -0.56 -6.92 15.92
CA GLY A 372 -1.06 -5.56 15.95
C GLY A 372 -2.57 -5.42 15.77
N SER A 373 -3.06 -4.18 16.02
CA SER A 373 -4.50 -3.88 16.02
C SER A 373 -5.13 -4.03 14.64
N SER A 374 -4.43 -3.65 13.58
CA SER A 374 -4.93 -3.74 12.20
C SER A 374 -5.24 -5.19 11.80
N PHE A 375 -4.35 -6.14 12.16
CA PHE A 375 -4.56 -7.56 11.91
C PHE A 375 -5.77 -8.10 12.68
N ARG A 376 -5.91 -7.75 13.97
CA ARG A 376 -7.06 -8.15 14.80
C ARG A 376 -8.39 -7.58 14.29
N ASP A 377 -8.41 -6.31 13.89
CA ASP A 377 -9.62 -5.67 13.36
C ASP A 377 -10.04 -6.30 12.04
N ALA A 378 -9.08 -6.60 11.15
CA ALA A 378 -9.33 -7.32 9.90
C ALA A 378 -9.93 -8.72 10.18
N PHE A 379 -9.36 -9.46 11.15
CA PHE A 379 -9.87 -10.77 11.53
C PHE A 379 -11.30 -10.72 12.06
N ARG A 380 -11.62 -9.76 12.94
CA ARG A 380 -13.00 -9.57 13.43
C ARG A 380 -13.97 -9.26 12.29
N THR A 381 -13.58 -8.37 11.38
CA THR A 381 -14.41 -7.99 10.24
C THR A 381 -14.66 -9.16 9.29
N VAL A 382 -13.62 -9.94 8.97
CA VAL A 382 -13.76 -11.14 8.14
C VAL A 382 -14.75 -12.12 8.76
N ARG A 383 -14.68 -12.37 10.07
CA ARG A 383 -15.61 -13.29 10.76
C ARG A 383 -17.08 -12.90 10.61
N THR A 384 -17.40 -11.61 10.47
CA THR A 384 -18.75 -11.14 10.14
C THR A 384 -19.06 -11.36 8.66
N LEU A 385 -18.14 -11.00 7.78
CA LEU A 385 -18.39 -11.00 6.32
C LEU A 385 -18.44 -12.39 5.69
N VAL A 386 -17.74 -13.38 6.24
CA VAL A 386 -17.77 -14.80 5.77
C VAL A 386 -19.07 -15.53 6.12
N ARG A 387 -19.94 -14.95 6.92
CA ARG A 387 -21.20 -15.59 7.30
C ARG A 387 -22.11 -15.79 6.11
N ALA A 388 -22.84 -16.90 6.12
CA ALA A 388 -23.95 -17.12 5.19
C ALA A 388 -25.13 -16.22 5.53
N LEU A 389 -25.49 -16.14 6.82
CA LEU A 389 -26.60 -15.37 7.36
C LEU A 389 -26.14 -14.42 8.48
N PRO A 390 -26.82 -13.29 8.68
CA PRO A 390 -26.57 -12.41 9.81
C PRO A 390 -26.92 -13.09 11.14
N HIS A 391 -26.41 -12.57 12.21
CA HIS A 391 -26.90 -12.94 13.55
C HIS A 391 -28.36 -12.51 13.73
N ALA A 392 -29.07 -13.25 14.60
CA ALA A 392 -30.34 -12.73 15.12
C ALA A 392 -30.07 -11.42 15.89
N PRO A 393 -30.92 -10.39 15.73
CA PRO A 393 -30.80 -9.14 16.44
C PRO A 393 -30.68 -9.35 17.94
N GLN A 394 -29.72 -8.69 18.57
CA GLN A 394 -29.52 -8.81 20.02
C GLN A 394 -30.68 -8.15 20.78
N PRO A 395 -31.35 -8.85 21.73
CA PRO A 395 -32.41 -8.24 22.54
C PRO A 395 -31.93 -6.97 23.25
N GLY A 396 -32.76 -5.92 23.20
CA GLY A 396 -32.44 -4.63 23.85
C GLY A 396 -31.47 -3.72 23.08
N ARG A 397 -30.86 -4.16 21.99
CA ARG A 397 -30.05 -3.29 21.13
C ARG A 397 -30.94 -2.43 20.27
N ARG A 398 -30.69 -1.09 20.27
CA ARG A 398 -31.41 -0.16 19.41
C ARG A 398 -31.15 -0.46 17.94
N GLN A 399 -32.20 -0.68 17.18
CA GLN A 399 -32.15 -0.83 15.73
C GLN A 399 -32.31 0.53 15.06
N LEU A 400 -31.49 0.81 14.04
CA LEU A 400 -31.53 2.05 13.27
C LEU A 400 -31.88 1.74 11.82
N ARG A 401 -32.55 2.71 11.17
CA ARG A 401 -32.71 2.74 9.70
C ARG A 401 -31.65 3.66 9.12
N ILE A 402 -30.61 3.07 8.50
CA ILE A 402 -29.41 3.75 8.04
C ILE A 402 -29.46 3.88 6.53
N ALA A 403 -29.50 5.13 6.02
CA ALA A 403 -29.41 5.37 4.60
C ALA A 403 -27.96 5.44 4.14
N ILE A 404 -27.66 4.86 2.98
CA ILE A 404 -26.35 4.86 2.32
C ILE A 404 -26.51 5.53 0.95
N VAL A 405 -25.67 6.49 0.66
CA VAL A 405 -25.63 7.18 -0.63
C VAL A 405 -24.21 7.29 -1.14
N THR A 406 -24.00 7.04 -2.43
CA THR A 406 -22.74 7.30 -3.14
C THR A 406 -22.86 8.64 -3.86
N SER A 407 -21.86 9.55 -3.77
CA SER A 407 -21.94 10.87 -4.37
C SER A 407 -20.56 11.39 -4.81
N GLY A 408 -20.51 12.04 -5.94
CA GLY A 408 -19.30 12.56 -6.55
C GLY A 408 -18.95 11.86 -7.85
N GLY A 409 -17.66 11.76 -8.20
CA GLY A 409 -17.17 10.86 -9.24
C GLY A 409 -17.14 9.43 -8.71
N ALA A 410 -17.42 8.46 -9.57
CA ALA A 410 -17.24 7.07 -9.19
C ALA A 410 -15.77 6.80 -8.83
N ALA A 411 -15.55 6.03 -7.79
CA ALA A 411 -14.23 5.60 -7.34
C ALA A 411 -14.25 4.10 -7.06
N ALA A 412 -13.24 3.40 -7.50
CA ALA A 412 -13.11 1.97 -7.29
C ALA A 412 -13.05 1.66 -5.78
N GLY A 413 -13.93 0.78 -5.30
CA GLY A 413 -14.11 0.48 -3.88
C GLY A 413 -15.36 1.10 -3.24
N MET A 414 -16.12 1.97 -3.93
CA MET A 414 -17.41 2.45 -3.42
C MET A 414 -18.38 1.30 -3.18
N ASN A 415 -18.49 0.36 -4.12
CA ASN A 415 -19.31 -0.84 -3.98
C ASN A 415 -18.88 -1.72 -2.82
N THR A 416 -17.57 -1.89 -2.64
CA THR A 416 -16.99 -2.62 -1.50
C THR A 416 -17.36 -1.97 -0.17
N ALA A 417 -17.32 -0.62 -0.08
CA ALA A 417 -17.71 0.13 1.11
C ALA A 417 -19.20 -0.06 1.43
N VAL A 418 -20.07 0.04 0.41
CA VAL A 418 -21.52 -0.19 0.57
C VAL A 418 -21.79 -1.63 1.02
N ARG A 419 -21.14 -2.62 0.38
CA ARG A 419 -21.27 -4.03 0.79
C ARG A 419 -20.89 -4.24 2.24
N ALA A 420 -19.75 -3.72 2.66
CA ALA A 420 -19.29 -3.86 4.03
C ALA A 420 -20.27 -3.20 5.02
N ALA A 421 -20.73 -1.98 4.74
CA ALA A 421 -21.72 -1.29 5.55
C ALA A 421 -23.03 -2.06 5.66
N VAL A 422 -23.55 -2.59 4.54
CA VAL A 422 -24.78 -3.39 4.51
C VAL A 422 -24.63 -4.67 5.32
N ARG A 423 -23.57 -5.45 5.08
CA ARG A 423 -23.36 -6.72 5.78
C ARG A 423 -23.15 -6.53 7.28
N VAL A 424 -22.31 -5.58 7.67
CA VAL A 424 -22.04 -5.29 9.08
C VAL A 424 -23.26 -4.68 9.76
N GLY A 425 -23.96 -3.75 9.09
CA GLY A 425 -25.15 -3.12 9.67
C GLY A 425 -26.31 -4.10 9.89
N ILE A 426 -26.58 -4.99 8.93
CA ILE A 426 -27.60 -6.04 9.09
C ILE A 426 -27.20 -7.03 10.20
N ASP A 427 -25.92 -7.43 10.29
CA ASP A 427 -25.41 -8.31 11.35
C ASP A 427 -25.53 -7.66 12.74
N GLN A 428 -25.49 -6.33 12.79
CA GLN A 428 -25.75 -5.56 14.01
C GLN A 428 -27.24 -5.33 14.31
N GLY A 429 -28.15 -5.76 13.42
CA GLY A 429 -29.61 -5.65 13.58
C GLY A 429 -30.21 -4.39 12.98
N HIS A 430 -29.47 -3.60 12.18
CA HIS A 430 -29.95 -2.40 11.53
C HIS A 430 -30.66 -2.70 10.20
N THR A 431 -31.55 -1.80 9.78
CA THR A 431 -32.12 -1.79 8.42
C THR A 431 -31.29 -0.84 7.55
N LEU A 432 -30.83 -1.32 6.40
CA LEU A 432 -30.01 -0.53 5.48
C LEU A 432 -30.82 -0.11 4.25
N LEU A 433 -30.76 1.16 3.93
CA LEU A 433 -31.46 1.79 2.81
C LEU A 433 -30.43 2.27 1.79
N GLY A 434 -30.55 1.84 0.55
CA GLY A 434 -29.74 2.36 -0.58
C GLY A 434 -30.48 3.53 -1.24
N ILE A 435 -29.78 4.64 -1.40
CA ILE A 435 -30.31 5.79 -2.16
C ILE A 435 -29.65 5.79 -3.54
N ALA A 436 -30.46 5.62 -4.57
CA ALA A 436 -29.98 5.57 -5.94
C ALA A 436 -29.65 6.97 -6.49
N ASP A 437 -28.65 7.03 -7.40
CA ASP A 437 -28.24 8.25 -8.11
C ASP A 437 -27.84 9.42 -7.22
N GLY A 438 -27.14 9.13 -6.13
CA GLY A 438 -26.51 10.13 -5.29
C GLY A 438 -27.49 11.10 -4.62
N VAL A 439 -27.06 12.36 -4.51
CA VAL A 439 -27.86 13.41 -3.87
C VAL A 439 -29.21 13.65 -4.58
N GLN A 440 -29.28 13.42 -5.90
CA GLN A 440 -30.54 13.55 -6.63
C GLN A 440 -31.59 12.55 -6.14
N GLY A 441 -31.16 11.33 -5.81
CA GLY A 441 -32.06 10.31 -5.25
C GLY A 441 -32.60 10.67 -3.86
N MET A 442 -31.82 11.40 -3.05
CA MET A 442 -32.35 11.95 -1.78
C MET A 442 -33.49 12.94 -2.02
N ILE A 443 -33.38 13.78 -3.06
CA ILE A 443 -34.39 14.78 -3.42
C ILE A 443 -35.67 14.11 -3.98
N GLU A 444 -35.49 13.07 -4.80
CA GLU A 444 -36.56 12.40 -5.54
C GLU A 444 -37.15 11.18 -4.83
N ASN A 445 -36.71 10.89 -3.59
CA ASN A 445 -37.11 9.71 -2.80
C ASN A 445 -36.85 8.39 -3.53
N ARG A 446 -35.72 8.25 -4.21
CA ARG A 446 -35.30 7.00 -4.84
C ARG A 446 -34.57 6.11 -3.84
N VAL A 447 -35.33 5.53 -2.92
CA VAL A 447 -34.83 4.76 -1.79
C VAL A 447 -35.33 3.32 -1.89
N SER A 448 -34.45 2.36 -1.67
CA SER A 448 -34.77 0.94 -1.59
C SER A 448 -34.09 0.29 -0.39
N GLU A 449 -34.70 -0.72 0.20
CA GLU A 449 -34.08 -1.50 1.27
C GLU A 449 -33.00 -2.44 0.69
N LEU A 450 -31.82 -2.43 1.32
CA LEU A 450 -30.71 -3.32 0.97
C LEU A 450 -30.72 -4.54 1.88
N THR A 451 -30.72 -5.72 1.27
CA THR A 451 -30.69 -7.01 1.96
C THR A 451 -29.29 -7.59 1.99
N TRP A 452 -29.11 -8.67 2.77
CA TRP A 452 -27.84 -9.40 2.83
C TRP A 452 -27.33 -9.86 1.46
N MET A 453 -28.26 -10.24 0.57
CA MET A 453 -27.94 -10.76 -0.77
C MET A 453 -27.90 -9.69 -1.85
N SER A 454 -28.54 -8.53 -1.68
CA SER A 454 -28.52 -7.47 -2.72
C SER A 454 -27.14 -6.90 -3.00
N VAL A 455 -26.21 -7.04 -2.08
CA VAL A 455 -24.79 -6.61 -2.22
C VAL A 455 -23.84 -7.78 -2.48
N ASN A 456 -24.39 -8.97 -2.87
CA ASN A 456 -23.53 -10.10 -3.19
C ASN A 456 -22.72 -9.82 -4.46
N GLY A 457 -21.43 -10.19 -4.47
CA GLY A 457 -20.54 -9.89 -5.60
C GLY A 457 -19.94 -8.45 -5.61
N TRP A 458 -20.42 -7.52 -4.77
CA TRP A 458 -19.97 -6.12 -4.80
C TRP A 458 -18.54 -5.91 -4.23
N ALA A 459 -17.92 -6.92 -3.67
CA ALA A 459 -16.57 -6.81 -3.12
C ALA A 459 -15.52 -6.44 -4.17
N HIS A 460 -15.66 -6.97 -5.39
CA HIS A 460 -14.70 -6.81 -6.47
C HIS A 460 -15.16 -5.89 -7.61
N MET A 461 -16.42 -5.42 -7.56
CA MET A 461 -16.97 -4.60 -8.65
C MET A 461 -16.52 -3.15 -8.54
N GLY A 462 -15.96 -2.62 -9.62
CA GLY A 462 -15.69 -1.19 -9.78
C GLY A 462 -16.96 -0.35 -9.96
N GLY A 463 -16.81 0.96 -10.03
CA GLY A 463 -17.93 1.88 -10.18
C GLY A 463 -18.75 2.10 -8.90
N ALA A 464 -20.06 2.37 -9.06
CA ALA A 464 -21.01 2.58 -7.97
C ALA A 464 -22.40 2.06 -8.37
N GLU A 465 -22.80 0.90 -7.86
CA GLU A 465 -24.07 0.22 -8.18
C GLU A 465 -25.30 1.04 -7.72
N LEU A 466 -25.19 1.82 -6.65
CA LEU A 466 -26.23 2.76 -6.26
C LEU A 466 -26.33 3.97 -7.20
N GLY A 467 -25.44 4.09 -8.21
CA GLY A 467 -25.33 5.30 -9.00
C GLY A 467 -24.70 6.46 -8.22
N THR A 468 -24.28 7.50 -8.91
CA THR A 468 -23.66 8.69 -8.30
C THR A 468 -23.86 9.92 -9.16
N ASN A 469 -23.79 11.11 -8.56
CA ASN A 469 -23.77 12.38 -9.27
C ASN A 469 -22.96 13.45 -8.53
N ARG A 470 -22.67 14.55 -9.22
CA ARG A 470 -21.90 15.68 -8.68
C ARG A 470 -22.79 16.89 -8.34
N LYS A 471 -24.09 16.70 -8.16
CA LYS A 471 -25.02 17.78 -7.83
C LYS A 471 -24.64 18.41 -6.50
N LEU A 472 -24.59 19.74 -6.48
CA LEU A 472 -24.49 20.54 -5.27
C LEU A 472 -25.90 20.93 -4.84
N LEU A 473 -26.21 20.86 -3.54
CA LEU A 473 -27.50 21.17 -2.98
C LEU A 473 -27.80 22.69 -3.07
N ALA A 474 -28.95 23.02 -3.60
CA ALA A 474 -29.54 24.38 -3.54
C ALA A 474 -30.47 24.48 -2.31
N ALA A 475 -30.80 25.70 -1.92
CA ALA A 475 -31.68 25.96 -0.75
C ALA A 475 -33.02 25.21 -0.83
N ALA A 476 -33.62 25.11 -2.00
CA ALA A 476 -34.88 24.39 -2.22
C ALA A 476 -34.79 22.87 -2.05
N ASP A 477 -33.60 22.29 -2.22
CA ASP A 477 -33.40 20.83 -2.18
C ASP A 477 -33.56 20.31 -0.74
N TYR A 478 -33.20 21.09 0.29
CA TYR A 478 -33.24 20.63 1.69
C TYR A 478 -34.63 20.23 2.16
N ALA A 479 -35.67 20.97 1.78
CA ALA A 479 -37.04 20.64 2.13
C ALA A 479 -37.50 19.32 1.45
N ALA A 480 -37.04 19.05 0.24
CA ALA A 480 -37.34 17.79 -0.45
C ALA A 480 -36.64 16.62 0.23
N ILE A 481 -35.35 16.75 0.60
CA ILE A 481 -34.58 15.73 1.32
C ILE A 481 -35.22 15.46 2.70
N ALA A 482 -35.65 16.51 3.44
CA ALA A 482 -36.32 16.35 4.72
C ALA A 482 -37.59 15.51 4.60
N ARG A 483 -38.43 15.76 3.56
CA ARG A 483 -39.62 14.94 3.27
C ARG A 483 -39.23 13.46 3.00
N THR A 484 -38.18 13.23 2.23
CA THR A 484 -37.69 11.88 1.96
C THR A 484 -37.25 11.18 3.25
N PHE A 485 -36.48 11.87 4.11
CA PHE A 485 -36.01 11.29 5.38
C PHE A 485 -37.16 10.98 6.32
N ALA A 486 -38.19 11.88 6.41
CA ALA A 486 -39.38 11.61 7.18
C ALA A 486 -40.19 10.42 6.63
N ALA A 487 -40.41 10.36 5.30
CA ALA A 487 -41.18 9.30 4.65
C ALA A 487 -40.53 7.92 4.80
N GLN A 488 -39.20 7.85 4.75
CA GLN A 488 -38.43 6.61 4.86
C GLN A 488 -37.99 6.30 6.30
N ASN A 489 -38.33 7.16 7.27
CA ASN A 489 -37.87 7.08 8.66
C ASN A 489 -36.34 6.91 8.75
N VAL A 490 -35.58 7.74 8.05
CA VAL A 490 -34.10 7.70 8.06
C VAL A 490 -33.61 8.19 9.41
N GLN A 491 -32.81 7.36 10.10
CA GLN A 491 -32.30 7.64 11.44
C GLN A 491 -30.77 7.82 11.49
N ALA A 492 -30.07 7.56 10.36
CA ALA A 492 -28.67 7.89 10.16
C ALA A 492 -28.36 7.93 8.67
N LEU A 493 -27.32 8.66 8.28
CA LEU A 493 -26.89 8.77 6.89
C LEU A 493 -25.39 8.51 6.77
N LEU A 494 -25.02 7.57 5.90
CA LEU A 494 -23.66 7.30 5.46
C LEU A 494 -23.48 7.80 4.02
N LEU A 495 -22.62 8.80 3.81
CA LEU A 495 -22.27 9.34 2.50
C LEU A 495 -20.90 8.81 2.08
N VAL A 496 -20.85 8.03 1.01
CA VAL A 496 -19.61 7.50 0.44
C VAL A 496 -19.25 8.35 -0.79
N GLY A 497 -18.16 9.12 -0.72
CA GLY A 497 -17.82 9.95 -1.88
C GLY A 497 -16.76 11.02 -1.65
N GLY A 498 -16.59 11.86 -2.68
CA GLY A 498 -15.63 12.94 -2.74
C GLY A 498 -16.17 14.28 -2.19
N TYR A 499 -15.57 15.37 -2.65
CA TYR A 499 -15.88 16.74 -2.21
C TYR A 499 -17.37 17.10 -2.23
N SER A 500 -18.13 16.69 -3.26
CA SER A 500 -19.58 16.96 -3.33
C SER A 500 -20.38 16.26 -2.24
N ALA A 501 -19.98 15.04 -1.83
CA ALA A 501 -20.60 14.30 -0.73
C ALA A 501 -20.38 15.03 0.61
N TYR A 502 -19.16 15.49 0.86
CA TYR A 502 -18.81 16.23 2.08
C TYR A 502 -19.53 17.57 2.15
N ARG A 503 -19.64 18.29 1.03
CA ARG A 503 -20.43 19.53 0.96
C ARG A 503 -21.91 19.28 1.21
N ALA A 504 -22.48 18.22 0.66
CA ALA A 504 -23.87 17.87 0.90
C ALA A 504 -24.11 17.54 2.38
N ALA A 505 -23.26 16.73 2.99
CA ALA A 505 -23.35 16.41 4.42
C ALA A 505 -23.23 17.65 5.32
N HIS A 506 -22.26 18.53 5.04
CA HIS A 506 -22.08 19.78 5.77
C HIS A 506 -23.30 20.70 5.60
N GLY A 507 -23.89 20.79 4.40
CA GLY A 507 -25.11 21.54 4.17
C GLY A 507 -26.30 20.99 4.98
N LEU A 508 -26.51 19.68 5.02
CA LEU A 508 -27.54 19.05 5.87
C LEU A 508 -27.30 19.35 7.34
N LEU A 509 -26.05 19.31 7.81
CA LEU A 509 -25.69 19.66 9.19
C LEU A 509 -26.10 21.10 9.54
N GLN A 510 -25.83 22.05 8.65
CA GLN A 510 -26.21 23.48 8.86
C GLN A 510 -27.72 23.72 8.87
N GLN A 511 -28.49 22.84 8.23
CA GLN A 511 -29.96 22.98 8.15
C GLN A 511 -30.71 22.27 9.30
N ARG A 512 -30.04 21.75 10.32
CA ARG A 512 -30.64 21.03 11.47
C ARG A 512 -31.64 21.89 12.28
N ALA A 513 -31.45 23.19 12.32
CA ALA A 513 -32.36 24.10 13.01
C ALA A 513 -33.70 24.25 12.24
N THR A 514 -33.64 24.26 10.91
CA THR A 514 -34.79 24.42 10.02
C THR A 514 -35.51 23.10 9.73
N HIS A 515 -34.75 22.02 9.64
CA HIS A 515 -35.23 20.68 9.31
C HIS A 515 -34.81 19.69 10.39
N PRO A 516 -35.69 19.40 11.37
CA PRO A 516 -35.38 18.43 12.46
C PRO A 516 -35.02 17.02 11.99
N GLU A 517 -35.46 16.61 10.79
CA GLU A 517 -35.17 15.34 10.15
C GLU A 517 -33.64 15.13 9.94
N PHE A 518 -32.86 16.21 9.93
CA PHE A 518 -31.39 16.15 9.82
C PHE A 518 -30.67 16.02 11.17
N ARG A 519 -31.39 15.98 12.31
CA ARG A 519 -30.83 15.72 13.65
C ARG A 519 -30.54 14.23 13.84
N ILE A 520 -29.79 13.69 12.93
CA ILE A 520 -29.36 12.28 12.87
C ILE A 520 -27.85 12.22 12.72
N PRO A 521 -27.20 11.09 13.03
CA PRO A 521 -25.80 10.88 12.68
C PRO A 521 -25.56 11.05 11.18
N LEU A 522 -24.61 11.90 10.81
CA LEU A 522 -24.19 12.16 9.43
C LEU A 522 -22.71 11.75 9.31
N VAL A 523 -22.39 10.72 8.55
CA VAL A 523 -21.03 10.24 8.43
C VAL A 523 -20.59 10.25 6.98
N CYS A 524 -19.42 10.86 6.69
CA CYS A 524 -18.81 10.84 5.38
C CYS A 524 -17.64 9.84 5.36
N LEU A 525 -17.59 9.03 4.31
CA LEU A 525 -16.53 8.08 4.03
C LEU A 525 -15.82 8.52 2.74
N PRO A 526 -14.47 8.79 2.79
CA PRO A 526 -13.75 9.36 1.67
C PRO A 526 -13.58 8.36 0.51
N ALA A 527 -14.16 8.69 -0.64
CA ALA A 527 -14.05 7.90 -1.87
C ALA A 527 -13.89 8.83 -3.08
N THR A 528 -12.65 9.00 -3.51
CA THR A 528 -12.25 9.81 -4.67
C THR A 528 -10.88 9.37 -5.16
N ILE A 529 -10.67 9.38 -6.48
CA ILE A 529 -9.34 9.05 -7.03
C ILE A 529 -8.34 10.19 -6.84
N ASP A 530 -8.81 11.42 -6.67
CA ASP A 530 -7.97 12.63 -6.65
C ASP A 530 -7.17 12.80 -5.35
N ASN A 531 -7.51 12.06 -4.30
CA ASN A 531 -6.96 12.19 -2.94
C ASN A 531 -7.02 13.63 -2.40
N ASP A 532 -8.13 14.31 -2.68
CA ASP A 532 -8.37 15.74 -2.45
C ASP A 532 -9.27 16.04 -1.24
N LEU A 533 -9.39 15.10 -0.28
CA LEU A 533 -10.21 15.24 0.91
C LEU A 533 -9.37 15.45 2.17
N PRO A 534 -9.81 16.30 3.11
CA PRO A 534 -9.09 16.51 4.36
C PRO A 534 -9.37 15.39 5.36
N GLY A 535 -8.49 15.25 6.36
CA GLY A 535 -8.66 14.29 7.46
C GLY A 535 -8.36 12.83 7.11
N SER A 536 -8.00 12.54 5.87
CA SER A 536 -7.53 11.22 5.46
C SER A 536 -6.26 11.34 4.63
N ASP A 537 -5.27 10.51 4.92
CA ASP A 537 -4.04 10.43 4.13
C ASP A 537 -4.31 9.83 2.74
N LEU A 538 -5.25 8.88 2.67
CA LEU A 538 -5.66 8.21 1.43
C LEU A 538 -7.18 8.09 1.37
N SER A 539 -7.74 8.34 0.18
CA SER A 539 -9.14 8.12 -0.15
C SER A 539 -9.32 6.79 -0.88
N ILE A 540 -10.48 6.16 -0.73
CA ILE A 540 -10.85 4.94 -1.47
C ILE A 540 -10.88 5.26 -2.96
N GLY A 541 -10.25 4.40 -3.77
CA GLY A 541 -10.14 4.52 -5.22
C GLY A 541 -8.84 5.16 -5.71
N THR A 542 -8.08 5.78 -4.81
CA THR A 542 -6.82 6.43 -5.16
C THR A 542 -5.73 5.42 -5.53
N ASP A 543 -5.63 4.32 -4.79
CA ASP A 543 -4.62 3.28 -5.06
C ASP A 543 -4.91 2.54 -6.38
N THR A 544 -6.17 2.24 -6.65
CA THR A 544 -6.60 1.66 -7.93
C THR A 544 -6.22 2.58 -9.10
N ALA A 545 -6.53 3.87 -8.99
CA ALA A 545 -6.18 4.85 -10.03
C ALA A 545 -4.67 4.92 -10.24
N LEU A 546 -3.90 4.90 -9.17
CA LEU A 546 -2.44 4.92 -9.24
C LEU A 546 -1.87 3.67 -9.93
N ASN A 547 -2.39 2.48 -9.63
CA ASN A 547 -2.00 1.24 -10.31
C ASN A 547 -2.37 1.26 -11.80
N ASN A 548 -3.55 1.78 -12.17
CA ASN A 548 -3.95 1.96 -13.57
C ASN A 548 -2.99 2.90 -14.33
N ILE A 549 -2.57 4.00 -13.69
CA ILE A 549 -1.58 4.92 -14.27
C ILE A 549 -0.25 4.21 -14.49
N VAL A 550 0.25 3.51 -13.46
CA VAL A 550 1.55 2.83 -13.52
C VAL A 550 1.58 1.76 -14.60
N ASP A 551 0.51 0.96 -14.71
CA ASP A 551 0.39 -0.07 -15.75
C ASP A 551 0.36 0.54 -17.16
N ALA A 552 -0.40 1.62 -17.36
CA ALA A 552 -0.43 2.35 -18.63
C ALA A 552 0.94 2.96 -18.98
N VAL A 553 1.59 3.61 -18.01
CA VAL A 553 2.89 4.25 -18.22
C VAL A 553 3.98 3.23 -18.49
N ASP A 554 3.98 2.06 -17.83
CA ASP A 554 4.95 1.00 -18.12
C ASP A 554 4.84 0.50 -19.58
N LYS A 555 3.63 0.36 -20.11
CA LYS A 555 3.40 0.03 -21.53
C LYS A 555 3.92 1.14 -22.46
N ILE A 556 3.64 2.40 -22.12
CA ILE A 556 4.14 3.57 -22.88
C ILE A 556 5.68 3.61 -22.87
N LYS A 557 6.32 3.36 -21.71
CA LYS A 557 7.78 3.32 -21.58
C LYS A 557 8.43 2.29 -22.50
N GLN A 558 7.87 1.08 -22.59
CA GLN A 558 8.41 0.01 -23.44
C GLN A 558 8.49 0.46 -24.90
N SER A 559 7.42 1.08 -25.39
CA SER A 559 7.39 1.65 -26.75
C SER A 559 8.35 2.83 -26.93
N ALA A 560 8.39 3.73 -25.94
CA ALA A 560 9.19 4.95 -26.00
C ALA A 560 10.70 4.68 -25.96
N VAL A 561 11.15 3.72 -25.15
CA VAL A 561 12.56 3.29 -25.05
C VAL A 561 13.07 2.75 -26.39
N ALA A 562 12.27 1.93 -27.08
CA ALA A 562 12.64 1.34 -28.36
C ALA A 562 12.88 2.40 -29.46
N SER A 563 12.23 3.56 -29.35
CA SER A 563 12.29 4.65 -30.34
C SER A 563 13.02 5.90 -29.83
N ARG A 564 13.70 5.84 -28.67
CA ARG A 564 14.43 6.97 -28.06
C ARG A 564 13.58 8.24 -27.96
N ARG A 565 12.44 8.16 -27.25
CA ARG A 565 11.43 9.23 -27.19
C ARG A 565 11.34 9.92 -25.83
N VAL A 566 10.88 11.15 -25.86
CA VAL A 566 10.33 11.88 -24.72
C VAL A 566 8.81 11.72 -24.70
N MET A 567 8.26 11.32 -23.55
CA MET A 567 6.81 11.14 -23.34
C MET A 567 6.30 12.15 -22.33
N VAL A 568 5.30 12.94 -22.70
CA VAL A 568 4.53 13.80 -21.78
C VAL A 568 3.23 13.09 -21.48
N VAL A 569 3.05 12.63 -20.25
CA VAL A 569 1.87 11.89 -19.82
C VAL A 569 1.03 12.74 -18.87
N GLU A 570 -0.23 12.96 -19.25
CA GLU A 570 -1.20 13.67 -18.43
C GLU A 570 -1.98 12.69 -17.57
N VAL A 571 -2.07 13.00 -16.27
CA VAL A 571 -2.87 12.25 -15.29
C VAL A 571 -3.90 13.16 -14.63
N MET A 572 -5.00 12.55 -14.17
CA MET A 572 -6.08 13.22 -13.46
C MET A 572 -5.61 13.70 -12.08
N GLY A 573 -6.52 14.27 -11.29
CA GLY A 573 -6.31 14.78 -9.93
C GLY A 573 -6.82 16.20 -9.75
N ARG A 574 -7.37 16.82 -10.79
CA ARG A 574 -7.85 18.21 -10.78
C ARG A 574 -6.80 19.16 -10.21
N TYR A 575 -7.10 19.76 -9.07
CA TYR A 575 -6.23 20.70 -8.36
C TYR A 575 -5.28 20.02 -7.36
N CYS A 576 -5.32 18.68 -7.25
CA CYS A 576 -4.46 17.89 -6.37
C CYS A 576 -3.45 17.09 -7.20
N GLY A 577 -2.16 17.34 -7.00
CA GLY A 577 -1.06 16.70 -7.72
C GLY A 577 -0.68 15.31 -7.20
N TYR A 578 -1.45 14.71 -6.28
CA TYR A 578 -1.12 13.43 -5.64
C TYR A 578 -0.84 12.32 -6.66
N LEU A 579 -1.79 12.08 -7.58
CA LEU A 579 -1.62 11.03 -8.61
C LEU A 579 -0.41 11.27 -9.49
N ALA A 580 -0.15 12.54 -9.84
CA ALA A 580 1.00 12.91 -10.67
C ALA A 580 2.32 12.62 -9.94
N LEU A 581 2.46 13.04 -8.68
CA LEU A 581 3.70 12.81 -7.91
C LEU A 581 3.95 11.33 -7.65
N MET A 582 2.93 10.62 -7.17
CA MET A 582 3.09 9.21 -6.79
C MET A 582 3.32 8.31 -8.00
N SER A 583 2.67 8.60 -9.14
CA SER A 583 2.95 7.88 -10.39
C SER A 583 4.32 8.22 -10.98
N ALA A 584 4.76 9.48 -10.89
CA ALA A 584 6.11 9.86 -11.31
C ALA A 584 7.19 9.11 -10.52
N MET A 585 7.01 8.99 -9.20
CA MET A 585 7.92 8.24 -8.34
C MET A 585 7.88 6.73 -8.65
N ALA A 586 6.68 6.14 -8.81
CA ALA A 586 6.49 4.71 -9.10
C ALA A 586 6.98 4.29 -10.50
N THR A 587 7.00 5.21 -11.46
CA THR A 587 7.43 4.92 -12.83
C THR A 587 8.86 5.40 -13.14
N GLY A 588 9.46 6.15 -12.21
CA GLY A 588 10.79 6.71 -12.37
C GLY A 588 10.86 7.83 -13.40
N ALA A 589 9.84 8.70 -13.44
CA ALA A 589 9.80 9.86 -14.32
C ALA A 589 10.94 10.86 -14.00
N GLU A 590 11.40 11.59 -15.01
CA GLU A 590 12.42 12.61 -14.85
C GLU A 590 11.86 13.92 -14.30
N ARG A 591 10.60 14.22 -14.61
CA ARG A 591 9.92 15.43 -14.14
C ARG A 591 8.47 15.14 -13.79
N VAL A 592 7.98 15.88 -12.82
CA VAL A 592 6.56 15.96 -12.50
C VAL A 592 6.14 17.41 -12.42
N TYR A 593 4.97 17.71 -12.97
CA TYR A 593 4.38 19.04 -12.94
C TYR A 593 3.08 18.98 -12.16
N LEU A 594 3.05 19.66 -11.02
CA LEU A 594 1.98 19.66 -10.04
C LEU A 594 1.19 20.99 -10.09
N HIS A 595 -0.10 20.92 -9.83
CA HIS A 595 -0.92 22.13 -9.68
C HIS A 595 -0.40 23.03 -8.52
N GLU A 596 0.08 22.41 -7.46
CA GLU A 596 0.57 23.07 -6.24
C GLU A 596 1.80 23.95 -6.48
N GLN A 597 2.60 23.61 -7.46
CA GLN A 597 3.80 24.37 -7.82
C GLN A 597 3.58 25.28 -9.05
N GLY A 598 2.60 24.91 -9.87
CA GLY A 598 2.43 25.53 -11.18
C GLY A 598 3.50 25.10 -12.18
N VAL A 599 3.53 25.76 -13.33
CA VAL A 599 4.51 25.56 -14.40
C VAL A 599 4.80 26.90 -15.05
N ASN A 600 6.07 27.20 -15.32
CA ASN A 600 6.46 28.37 -16.08
C ASN A 600 7.36 28.01 -17.27
N LEU A 601 7.49 28.94 -18.23
CA LEU A 601 8.21 28.68 -19.47
C LEU A 601 9.72 28.45 -19.24
N ALA A 602 10.31 29.14 -18.28
CA ALA A 602 11.74 29.00 -18.00
C ALA A 602 12.08 27.60 -17.47
N GLU A 603 11.22 27.04 -16.62
CA GLU A 603 11.35 25.64 -16.16
C GLU A 603 11.23 24.66 -17.33
N LEU A 604 10.24 24.83 -18.21
CA LEU A 604 10.08 23.98 -19.37
C LEU A 604 11.30 24.03 -20.31
N GLN A 605 11.88 25.21 -20.52
CA GLN A 605 13.11 25.35 -21.32
C GLN A 605 14.30 24.65 -20.67
N ALA A 606 14.47 24.79 -19.34
CA ALA A 606 15.54 24.10 -18.61
C ALA A 606 15.38 22.57 -18.71
N ASP A 607 14.15 22.07 -18.61
CA ASP A 607 13.86 20.63 -18.74
C ASP A 607 14.14 20.10 -20.15
N VAL A 608 13.82 20.86 -21.21
CA VAL A 608 14.21 20.51 -22.59
C VAL A 608 15.72 20.40 -22.73
N GLN A 609 16.46 21.39 -22.21
CA GLN A 609 17.93 21.41 -22.28
C GLN A 609 18.55 20.23 -21.52
N ALA A 610 18.03 19.92 -20.33
CA ALA A 610 18.49 18.78 -19.53
C ALA A 610 18.22 17.43 -20.24
N LEU A 611 17.05 17.28 -20.85
CA LEU A 611 16.73 16.09 -21.65
C LEU A 611 17.62 15.99 -22.88
N ALA A 612 17.81 17.09 -23.63
CA ALA A 612 18.66 17.11 -24.82
C ALA A 612 20.10 16.72 -24.49
N SER A 613 20.63 17.23 -23.36
CA SER A 613 21.96 16.84 -22.86
C SER A 613 22.01 15.34 -22.53
N GLY A 614 21.01 14.81 -21.83
CA GLY A 614 20.96 13.39 -21.50
C GLY A 614 20.88 12.49 -22.74
N PHE A 615 20.07 12.85 -23.74
CA PHE A 615 19.96 12.08 -24.99
C PHE A 615 21.25 12.08 -25.81
N LYS A 616 22.03 13.16 -25.76
CA LYS A 616 23.38 13.20 -26.35
C LYS A 616 24.37 12.29 -25.61
N GLN A 617 24.11 11.95 -24.33
CA GLN A 617 24.85 11.01 -23.50
C GLN A 617 24.21 9.60 -23.48
N ASP A 618 23.57 9.20 -24.57
CA ASP A 618 22.91 7.89 -24.77
C ASP A 618 21.68 7.58 -23.92
N LYS A 619 21.04 8.58 -23.31
CA LYS A 619 19.72 8.40 -22.69
C LYS A 619 18.70 7.91 -23.73
N LYS A 620 17.86 6.93 -23.36
CA LYS A 620 16.91 6.29 -24.29
C LYS A 620 15.46 6.70 -24.05
N LEU A 621 15.16 7.34 -22.93
CA LEU A 621 13.80 7.71 -22.55
C LEU A 621 13.81 9.02 -21.75
N GLY A 622 12.88 9.93 -22.07
CA GLY A 622 12.46 11.01 -21.21
C GLY A 622 10.99 10.79 -20.81
N LEU A 623 10.69 10.68 -19.55
CA LEU A 623 9.32 10.53 -19.04
C LEU A 623 8.96 11.73 -18.18
N LEU A 624 7.91 12.44 -18.58
CA LEU A 624 7.40 13.62 -17.90
C LEU A 624 5.95 13.32 -17.50
N ILE A 625 5.61 13.49 -16.24
CA ILE A 625 4.23 13.33 -15.79
C ILE A 625 3.68 14.69 -15.38
N ARG A 626 2.49 15.01 -15.84
CA ARG A 626 1.81 16.26 -15.47
C ARG A 626 0.42 16.00 -14.90
N ASN A 627 0.05 16.77 -13.89
CA ASN A 627 -1.34 16.87 -13.43
C ASN A 627 -2.16 17.66 -14.47
N GLU A 628 -3.40 17.22 -14.74
CA GLU A 628 -4.28 17.81 -15.78
C GLU A 628 -4.49 19.31 -15.65
N TYR A 629 -4.49 19.85 -14.41
CA TYR A 629 -4.72 21.28 -14.13
C TYR A 629 -3.46 22.01 -13.63
N CYS A 630 -2.26 21.46 -13.82
CA CYS A 630 -1.03 22.15 -13.36
C CYS A 630 -0.84 23.53 -13.99
N ASN A 631 -1.31 23.73 -15.22
CA ASN A 631 -1.36 25.04 -15.87
C ASN A 631 -2.39 25.01 -17.03
N ALA A 632 -3.19 26.06 -17.16
CA ALA A 632 -4.24 26.16 -18.17
C ALA A 632 -3.71 26.53 -19.57
N VAL A 633 -2.57 27.26 -19.64
CA VAL A 633 -1.95 27.69 -20.90
C VAL A 633 -0.91 26.68 -21.37
N TYR A 634 -0.01 26.25 -20.46
CA TYR A 634 1.01 25.25 -20.76
C TYR A 634 0.40 23.84 -20.59
N ASP A 635 -0.62 23.55 -21.41
CA ASP A 635 -1.30 22.28 -21.43
C ASP A 635 -0.42 21.16 -22.02
N THR A 636 -0.91 19.94 -22.04
CA THR A 636 -0.15 18.77 -22.52
C THR A 636 0.24 18.90 -23.98
N ARG A 637 -0.61 19.52 -24.80
CA ARG A 637 -0.32 19.72 -26.23
C ARG A 637 0.72 20.81 -26.46
N PHE A 638 0.64 21.89 -25.68
CA PHE A 638 1.66 22.93 -25.70
C PHE A 638 3.01 22.36 -25.31
N MET A 639 3.09 21.65 -24.18
CA MET A 639 4.31 21.04 -23.72
C MET A 639 4.88 20.06 -24.75
N TRP A 640 4.04 19.18 -25.29
CA TRP A 640 4.49 18.28 -26.35
C TRP A 640 5.09 19.02 -27.56
N ARG A 641 4.43 20.09 -28.06
CA ARG A 641 4.92 20.86 -29.20
C ARG A 641 6.25 21.55 -28.89
N LEU A 642 6.35 22.16 -27.72
CA LEU A 642 7.58 22.78 -27.24
C LEU A 642 8.73 21.76 -27.21
N PHE A 643 8.53 20.63 -26.57
CA PHE A 643 9.55 19.59 -26.47
C PHE A 643 9.89 18.98 -27.83
N ALA A 644 8.93 18.83 -28.74
CA ALA A 644 9.16 18.34 -30.09
C ALA A 644 9.97 19.31 -30.95
N GLU A 645 9.70 20.61 -30.85
CA GLU A 645 10.40 21.64 -31.64
C GLU A 645 11.82 21.86 -31.11
N GLU A 646 11.97 22.09 -29.79
CA GLU A 646 13.27 22.37 -29.15
C GLU A 646 14.18 21.12 -29.10
N GLY A 647 13.57 19.92 -29.10
CA GLY A 647 14.29 18.64 -29.13
C GLY A 647 14.63 18.12 -30.53
N ARG A 648 14.28 18.87 -31.59
CA ARG A 648 14.46 18.46 -32.98
C ARG A 648 15.91 18.05 -33.28
N GLY A 649 16.09 16.88 -33.86
CA GLY A 649 17.40 16.31 -34.19
C GLY A 649 18.11 15.61 -33.04
N VAL A 650 17.54 15.65 -31.81
CA VAL A 650 18.09 14.99 -30.61
C VAL A 650 17.18 13.88 -30.11
N PHE A 651 15.87 14.17 -29.98
CA PHE A 651 14.84 13.20 -29.59
C PHE A 651 13.50 13.50 -30.28
N GLU A 652 12.64 12.52 -30.33
CA GLU A 652 11.24 12.67 -30.74
C GLU A 652 10.35 12.78 -29.49
N ALA A 653 9.44 13.77 -29.45
CA ALA A 653 8.48 13.90 -28.36
C ALA A 653 7.10 13.35 -28.76
N ARG A 654 6.40 12.73 -27.80
CA ARG A 654 5.02 12.27 -27.89
C ARG A 654 4.28 12.59 -26.60
N TYR A 655 2.96 12.53 -26.62
CA TYR A 655 2.14 12.69 -25.42
C TYR A 655 1.07 11.61 -25.31
N ALA A 656 0.58 11.42 -24.08
CA ALA A 656 -0.57 10.58 -23.79
C ALA A 656 -1.42 11.27 -22.71
N ILE A 657 -2.73 11.25 -22.88
CA ILE A 657 -3.72 11.72 -21.90
C ILE A 657 -4.48 10.48 -21.45
N LEU A 658 -4.27 10.06 -20.20
CA LEU A 658 -4.83 8.80 -19.71
C LEU A 658 -6.34 8.89 -19.44
N GLY A 659 -6.82 10.07 -19.00
CA GLY A 659 -8.24 10.33 -18.79
C GLY A 659 -8.94 9.27 -17.93
N HIS A 660 -10.16 8.87 -18.31
CA HIS A 660 -11.02 7.97 -17.53
C HIS A 660 -10.50 6.52 -17.38
N LEU A 661 -9.43 6.12 -18.08
CA LEU A 661 -8.74 4.86 -17.83
C LEU A 661 -8.31 4.75 -16.37
N GLN A 662 -7.99 5.88 -15.72
CA GLN A 662 -7.55 5.93 -14.32
C GLN A 662 -8.69 5.73 -13.33
N GLN A 663 -9.92 6.10 -13.70
CA GLN A 663 -11.08 6.09 -12.80
C GLN A 663 -11.81 4.74 -12.78
N GLY A 664 -11.68 3.93 -13.82
CA GLY A 664 -12.37 2.66 -13.99
C GLY A 664 -11.57 1.47 -13.45
N GLY A 665 -12.14 0.30 -13.68
CA GLY A 665 -11.58 -0.99 -13.27
C GLY A 665 -12.03 -1.46 -11.90
N ASP A 666 -11.72 -2.71 -11.61
CA ASP A 666 -12.01 -3.32 -10.32
C ASP A 666 -11.07 -2.77 -9.25
N PRO A 667 -11.56 -2.56 -8.02
CA PRO A 667 -10.75 -1.98 -6.96
C PRO A 667 -9.54 -2.85 -6.61
N SER A 668 -8.41 -2.21 -6.35
CA SER A 668 -7.20 -2.86 -5.85
C SER A 668 -7.45 -3.54 -4.49
N PRO A 669 -6.63 -4.52 -4.09
CA PRO A 669 -6.73 -5.12 -2.76
C PRO A 669 -6.70 -4.08 -1.65
N PHE A 670 -5.84 -3.08 -1.77
CA PHE A 670 -5.73 -1.99 -0.80
C PHE A 670 -7.05 -1.22 -0.67
N ASP A 671 -7.65 -0.79 -1.79
CA ASP A 671 -8.92 -0.05 -1.76
C ASP A 671 -10.07 -0.90 -1.21
N ARG A 672 -10.11 -2.21 -1.51
CA ARG A 672 -11.12 -3.13 -0.95
C ARG A 672 -10.98 -3.29 0.57
N ILE A 673 -9.77 -3.50 1.06
CA ILE A 673 -9.48 -3.65 2.49
C ILE A 673 -9.81 -2.34 3.22
N GLN A 674 -9.36 -1.21 2.67
CA GLN A 674 -9.59 0.10 3.26
C GLN A 674 -11.08 0.47 3.27
N ALA A 675 -11.81 0.25 2.17
CA ALA A 675 -13.24 0.47 2.07
C ALA A 675 -14.01 -0.34 3.12
N THR A 676 -13.66 -1.63 3.26
CA THR A 676 -14.28 -2.51 4.24
C THR A 676 -13.98 -2.08 5.68
N ARG A 677 -12.73 -1.74 5.98
CA ARG A 677 -12.30 -1.29 7.30
C ARG A 677 -13.00 0.01 7.72
N LEU A 678 -12.99 1.02 6.85
CA LEU A 678 -13.58 2.32 7.15
C LEU A 678 -15.11 2.23 7.25
N ALA A 679 -15.78 1.51 6.36
CA ALA A 679 -17.22 1.31 6.41
C ALA A 679 -17.66 0.62 7.72
N THR A 680 -16.92 -0.38 8.19
CA THR A 680 -17.19 -1.04 9.48
C THR A 680 -17.12 -0.03 10.63
N LYS A 681 -16.07 0.79 10.67
CA LYS A 681 -15.90 1.82 11.71
C LYS A 681 -16.97 2.92 11.64
N CYS A 682 -17.44 3.26 10.43
CA CYS A 682 -18.58 4.18 10.27
C CYS A 682 -19.85 3.65 10.95
N LEU A 683 -20.14 2.35 10.84
CA LEU A 683 -21.30 1.73 11.48
C LEU A 683 -21.19 1.77 13.01
N ASP A 684 -19.99 1.47 13.56
CA ASP A 684 -19.75 1.58 15.00
C ASP A 684 -20.02 3.02 15.49
N TYR A 685 -19.47 4.02 14.79
CA TYR A 685 -19.70 5.44 15.10
C TYR A 685 -21.17 5.87 14.97
N ILE A 686 -21.86 5.45 13.90
CA ILE A 686 -23.29 5.72 13.70
C ILE A 686 -24.11 5.15 14.86
N TYR A 687 -23.80 3.94 15.30
CA TYR A 687 -24.49 3.32 16.43
C TYR A 687 -24.28 4.12 17.73
N GLU A 688 -23.05 4.51 18.05
CA GLU A 688 -22.70 5.33 19.20
C GLU A 688 -23.42 6.69 19.19
N GLN A 689 -23.37 7.38 18.06
CA GLN A 689 -24.03 8.67 17.88
C GLN A 689 -25.57 8.57 17.90
N GLY A 690 -26.10 7.46 17.40
CA GLY A 690 -27.53 7.16 17.44
C GLY A 690 -28.11 7.04 18.87
N GLN A 691 -27.26 6.90 19.90
CA GLN A 691 -27.66 6.89 21.32
C GLN A 691 -27.72 8.29 21.92
N GLN A 692 -27.16 9.30 21.25
CA GLN A 692 -27.08 10.67 21.76
C GLN A 692 -28.36 11.46 21.46
N ALA A 693 -28.67 12.42 22.33
CA ALA A 693 -29.80 13.34 22.12
C ALA A 693 -29.54 14.30 20.93
N GLU A 694 -28.28 14.74 20.80
CA GLU A 694 -27.80 15.59 19.70
C GLU A 694 -26.67 14.86 18.95
N PRO A 695 -27.00 14.02 17.94
CA PRO A 695 -26.02 13.25 17.20
C PRO A 695 -25.05 14.15 16.42
N ALA A 696 -23.75 13.84 16.46
CA ALA A 696 -22.74 14.57 15.72
C ALA A 696 -22.72 14.21 14.22
N GLY A 697 -22.21 15.14 13.41
CA GLY A 697 -21.74 14.87 12.06
C GLY A 697 -20.23 14.71 12.06
N ALA A 698 -19.71 13.73 11.30
CA ALA A 698 -18.27 13.52 11.19
C ALA A 698 -17.88 12.96 9.81
N PHE A 699 -16.61 13.09 9.47
CA PHE A 699 -16.00 12.31 8.41
C PHE A 699 -14.87 11.43 8.96
N ILE A 700 -14.81 10.22 8.44
CA ILE A 700 -13.78 9.24 8.80
C ILE A 700 -12.56 9.42 7.91
N GLY A 701 -11.37 9.11 8.42
CA GLY A 701 -10.15 9.06 7.64
C GLY A 701 -9.10 8.19 8.28
N LEU A 702 -8.04 7.94 7.51
CA LEU A 702 -6.83 7.30 7.97
C LEU A 702 -5.74 8.36 8.08
N ARG A 703 -5.29 8.66 9.30
CA ARG A 703 -4.17 9.59 9.55
C ARG A 703 -3.04 8.87 10.27
N ALA A 704 -1.86 8.90 9.68
CA ALA A 704 -0.68 8.20 10.20
C ALA A 704 -0.97 6.73 10.60
N GLY A 705 -1.73 6.00 9.76
CA GLY A 705 -2.11 4.61 9.99
C GLY A 705 -3.25 4.38 10.98
N GLN A 706 -3.75 5.44 11.64
CA GLN A 706 -4.86 5.37 12.61
C GLN A 706 -6.18 5.86 12.01
N VAL A 707 -7.26 5.12 12.29
CA VAL A 707 -8.61 5.56 11.93
C VAL A 707 -9.04 6.67 12.88
N GLN A 708 -9.46 7.80 12.33
CA GLN A 708 -9.92 8.96 13.08
C GLN A 708 -11.25 9.49 12.53
N PHE A 709 -12.08 10.05 13.42
CA PHE A 709 -13.26 10.80 13.07
C PHE A 709 -13.01 12.27 13.33
N THR A 710 -13.29 13.10 12.33
CA THR A 710 -13.16 14.55 12.43
C THR A 710 -14.56 15.16 12.37
N PRO A 711 -14.91 16.11 13.25
CA PRO A 711 -16.20 16.81 13.20
C PRO A 711 -16.45 17.47 11.85
N LEU A 712 -17.65 17.27 11.30
CA LEU A 712 -18.00 17.74 9.96
C LEU A 712 -18.01 19.29 9.85
N GLU A 713 -18.18 19.98 10.97
CA GLU A 713 -18.08 21.44 11.09
C GLU A 713 -16.71 21.98 10.70
N GLN A 714 -15.65 21.17 10.88
CA GLN A 714 -14.26 21.55 10.57
C GLN A 714 -13.95 21.47 9.07
N PHE A 715 -14.77 20.76 8.30
CA PHE A 715 -14.53 20.52 6.88
C PHE A 715 -14.19 21.79 6.09
N PRO A 716 -14.96 22.91 6.17
CA PRO A 716 -14.64 24.10 5.38
C PRO A 716 -13.31 24.76 5.76
N SER A 717 -12.93 24.72 7.03
CA SER A 717 -11.67 25.33 7.51
C SER A 717 -10.44 24.55 7.08
N MET A 718 -10.58 23.23 6.83
CA MET A 718 -9.51 22.35 6.38
C MET A 718 -9.28 22.39 4.87
N MET A 719 -10.20 23.01 4.12
CA MET A 719 -10.15 23.12 2.67
C MET A 719 -9.66 24.48 2.21
N ASP A 720 -8.95 24.51 1.10
CA ASP A 720 -8.72 25.73 0.34
C ASP A 720 -9.99 26.07 -0.45
N ALA A 721 -10.50 27.29 -0.25
CA ALA A 721 -11.79 27.69 -0.83
C ALA A 721 -11.76 27.88 -2.36
N VAL A 722 -10.58 28.16 -2.93
CA VAL A 722 -10.40 28.43 -4.37
C VAL A 722 -10.20 27.12 -5.14
N THR A 723 -9.31 26.28 -4.65
CA THR A 723 -8.92 25.04 -5.34
C THR A 723 -9.72 23.82 -4.90
N ALA A 724 -10.51 23.94 -3.81
CA ALA A 724 -11.29 22.85 -3.24
C ALA A 724 -10.44 21.60 -2.93
N ARG A 725 -9.21 21.78 -2.45
CA ARG A 725 -8.29 20.75 -2.00
C ARG A 725 -7.91 20.95 -0.52
N PRO A 726 -7.38 19.92 0.18
CA PRO A 726 -6.91 20.06 1.55
C PRO A 726 -5.78 21.10 1.66
N ARG A 727 -5.78 21.88 2.74
CA ARG A 727 -4.67 22.78 3.05
C ARG A 727 -3.41 22.02 3.44
N GLU A 728 -3.56 20.87 4.14
CA GLU A 728 -2.48 19.95 4.47
C GLU A 728 -2.38 18.85 3.43
N GLN A 729 -1.25 18.74 2.76
CA GLN A 729 -0.94 17.74 1.75
C GLN A 729 0.38 17.04 2.11
N TRP A 730 0.29 15.98 2.94
CA TRP A 730 1.43 15.24 3.49
C TRP A 730 2.40 14.73 2.43
N TRP A 731 1.89 14.36 1.28
CA TRP A 731 2.63 13.76 0.18
C TRP A 731 3.57 14.75 -0.54
N LEU A 732 3.38 16.05 -0.39
CA LEU A 732 4.32 17.04 -0.95
C LEU A 732 5.73 16.91 -0.36
N ALA A 733 5.86 16.38 0.86
CA ALA A 733 7.15 16.07 1.47
C ALA A 733 7.95 15.00 0.70
N LEU A 734 7.31 14.24 -0.20
CA LEU A 734 7.96 13.23 -1.04
C LEU A 734 8.54 13.80 -2.35
N LEU A 735 8.22 15.05 -2.69
CA LEU A 735 8.73 15.68 -3.91
C LEU A 735 10.26 15.74 -3.97
N PRO A 736 11.00 16.08 -2.91
CA PRO A 736 12.47 16.00 -2.92
C PRO A 736 12.98 14.58 -3.17
N VAL A 737 12.31 13.55 -2.65
CA VAL A 737 12.68 12.14 -2.89
C VAL A 737 12.52 11.81 -4.38
N MET A 738 11.38 12.16 -4.98
CA MET A 738 11.16 11.96 -6.42
C MET A 738 12.24 12.68 -7.25
N GLN A 739 12.54 13.91 -6.91
CA GLN A 739 13.53 14.71 -7.62
C GLN A 739 14.95 14.14 -7.51
N SER A 740 15.37 13.66 -6.32
CA SER A 740 16.67 13.01 -6.14
C SER A 740 16.80 11.70 -6.92
N MET A 741 15.68 11.02 -7.19
CA MET A 741 15.65 9.82 -8.04
C MET A 741 15.74 10.12 -9.55
N ALA A 742 15.50 11.36 -9.95
CA ALA A 742 15.40 11.76 -11.37
C ALA A 742 16.69 12.35 -11.94
N GLN A 743 17.53 12.95 -11.13
CA GLN A 743 18.70 13.71 -11.57
C GLN A 743 20.02 12.97 -11.31
N ALA A 744 20.92 12.99 -12.30
CA ALA A 744 22.32 12.60 -12.12
C ALA A 744 23.14 13.85 -11.74
N GLY A 745 23.73 13.85 -10.54
CA GLY A 745 24.71 14.84 -10.10
C GLY A 745 24.29 15.75 -8.94
N PRO A 746 25.27 16.32 -8.22
CA PRO A 746 25.00 17.14 -7.05
C PRO A 746 24.24 18.42 -7.44
N ARG A 747 23.20 18.72 -6.70
CA ARG A 747 22.47 19.99 -6.79
C ARG A 747 23.39 21.11 -6.36
N SER A 748 23.48 22.19 -7.15
CA SER A 748 24.00 23.43 -6.66
C SER A 748 23.22 23.87 -5.41
N ALA A 749 23.88 24.30 -4.37
CA ALA A 749 23.36 24.61 -3.04
C ALA A 749 22.28 25.73 -2.98
N GLN A 750 21.73 26.15 -4.10
CA GLN A 750 20.81 27.29 -4.19
C GLN A 750 19.33 26.97 -3.89
N ASN A 751 18.93 25.69 -3.73
CA ASN A 751 17.53 25.32 -3.46
C ASN A 751 17.29 24.64 -2.10
N ALA A 752 18.17 24.86 -1.12
CA ALA A 752 18.01 24.28 0.24
C ALA A 752 17.21 25.19 1.22
N SER A 753 16.55 26.24 0.71
CA SER A 753 15.73 27.15 1.54
C SER A 753 14.33 27.27 0.93
N LEU A 754 13.49 26.26 1.21
CA LEU A 754 12.03 26.37 1.23
C LEU A 754 11.48 25.35 2.22
#